data_c0c2a2dfaafbb5ba53c61eb0d8712c98
#
_entry.id   c0c2a2dfaafbb5ba53c61eb0d8712c98
#
_cell.length_a   1.000
_cell.length_b   1.000
_cell.length_c   1.000
_cell.angle_alpha   90.00
_cell.angle_beta   90.00
_cell.angle_gamma   90.00
#
_symmetry.space_group_name_H-M   'P 1'
#
loop_
_entity.id
_entity.type
_entity.pdbx_description
1 polymer ?
#
loop_
_entity_poly.entity_id
_entity_poly.type
_entity_poly.pdbx_seq_one_letter_code
_entity_poly.pdbx_strand_id
1 'polypeptide(L)'
;MAQNTSKHLWLLLIILAFAFAYRLLLMTMNTYPPGADIGLHESVINSITSGKTSFFYNYYHMGGGLSVTNPGYHIFTAFIIAMTGAPDYLAQAIVASLFSAFIVVCAFLIARRVWGELAGFVVAVLATFSASDIAILSWSGYPNIITLMLIPVVFYLFLERSRFSSKTYFAVTAVLVSAIFLTHIFSAFVFVAITVLAVVAGVVLSKKTGFSIKQALYWLVPIALGALLVSPYLIQVVPVYFGSESAITGAVAIMKQAVLETRLISLGIVCVSLVAVCLFFVFSKHENRKFLTMPTILFAAWILVPALATQSYLLGVFLDYERFLYFLALPVIVCVGLVIVRLPKSMFDLGHLTQRWVHVGSKHKVSRKTATALLISALVVFALFTPLFATPNVGAGQVDFFQVMNKPEYETIQWINANTPVGSVCVADAEFGWWISGFAKRPTLSAVDPQYLILRHEFEPAKVTSNLLTADYLIDNGLVEVKQAGAYASGNTHEISAILNDSYIHPTIFSVNDTQISLLYREKGTSQQLSLSTFMKPETKVENGSDSASFLVTRQNQAFNITEEITIYKGVNFAKISFILQNKTANVDFDWLHLPFQARRGFPVQSTNSVAIVDNDLQQLTQIIFPQETLGSGVQMQQNLDFYELIFNLKGNSTAEASFFVGNCQFNPDYSVTQADYWNSLLENNSKSYLDRVGDLPIEYFDYQVAIRQWNVSYVVLRDSESAQRFSDDPLFSLVYRNSQVSVFKVVNG
;
A
#
# COMPACT_ATOMS: atom_id res chain seq x y z
N MET A 1 -43.75 10.95 -27.52
CA MET A 1 -42.87 10.24 -26.55
C MET A 1 -41.66 9.55 -27.22
N ALA A 2 -41.80 8.87 -28.35
CA ALA A 2 -40.68 8.15 -29.00
C ALA A 2 -39.50 9.02 -29.44
N GLN A 3 -39.77 10.26 -29.90
CA GLN A 3 -38.75 11.17 -30.44
C GLN A 3 -37.82 11.74 -29.33
N ASN A 4 -38.31 11.89 -28.09
CA ASN A 4 -37.51 12.34 -26.96
C ASN A 4 -36.63 11.19 -26.37
N THR A 5 -37.13 9.96 -26.37
CA THR A 5 -36.36 8.78 -25.92
C THR A 5 -35.14 8.54 -26.80
N SER A 6 -35.23 8.78 -28.11
CA SER A 6 -34.10 8.65 -29.03
C SER A 6 -32.98 9.66 -28.71
N LYS A 7 -33.32 10.93 -28.46
CA LYS A 7 -32.30 11.97 -28.14
C LYS A 7 -31.55 11.70 -26.89
N HIS A 8 -32.23 11.23 -25.85
CA HIS A 8 -31.59 10.90 -24.55
C HIS A 8 -30.67 9.67 -24.63
N LEU A 9 -31.04 8.70 -25.47
CA LEU A 9 -30.17 7.55 -25.72
C LEU A 9 -28.87 7.97 -26.42
N TRP A 10 -28.98 8.81 -27.45
CA TRP A 10 -27.80 9.33 -28.15
C TRP A 10 -26.88 10.14 -27.25
N LEU A 11 -27.43 10.99 -26.38
CA LEU A 11 -26.61 11.73 -25.39
C LEU A 11 -25.88 10.81 -24.45
N LEU A 12 -26.55 9.76 -23.92
CA LEU A 12 -25.92 8.77 -23.07
C LEU A 12 -24.80 7.99 -23.80
N LEU A 13 -25.02 7.63 -25.06
CA LEU A 13 -24.01 6.96 -25.89
C LEU A 13 -22.80 7.85 -26.14
N ILE A 14 -23.01 9.17 -26.36
CA ILE A 14 -21.89 10.12 -26.47
C ILE A 14 -21.10 10.22 -25.19
N ILE A 15 -21.76 10.32 -24.03
CA ILE A 15 -21.09 10.34 -22.71
C ILE A 15 -20.31 9.04 -22.48
N LEU A 16 -20.89 7.89 -22.79
CA LEU A 16 -20.24 6.59 -22.68
C LEU A 16 -19.00 6.50 -23.58
N ALA A 17 -19.14 6.88 -24.85
CA ALA A 17 -18.02 6.87 -25.80
C ALA A 17 -16.89 7.79 -25.35
N PHE A 18 -17.23 8.98 -24.87
CA PHE A 18 -16.25 9.91 -24.31
C PHE A 18 -15.58 9.33 -23.05
N ALA A 19 -16.37 8.78 -22.12
CA ALA A 19 -15.84 8.17 -20.90
C ALA A 19 -14.89 7.00 -21.21
N PHE A 20 -15.23 6.17 -22.17
CA PHE A 20 -14.37 5.06 -22.61
C PHE A 20 -13.09 5.60 -23.27
N ALA A 21 -13.21 6.52 -24.23
CA ALA A 21 -12.07 7.11 -24.91
C ALA A 21 -11.11 7.81 -23.92
N TYR A 22 -11.65 8.56 -22.97
CA TYR A 22 -10.88 9.26 -21.97
C TYR A 22 -10.04 8.28 -21.12
N ARG A 23 -10.66 7.20 -20.62
CA ARG A 23 -9.97 6.17 -19.82
C ARG A 23 -8.95 5.41 -20.66
N LEU A 24 -9.33 4.99 -21.85
CA LEU A 24 -8.44 4.25 -22.73
C LEU A 24 -7.22 5.09 -23.13
N LEU A 25 -7.41 6.36 -23.47
CA LEU A 25 -6.30 7.26 -23.79
C LEU A 25 -5.34 7.42 -22.60
N LEU A 26 -5.86 7.55 -21.38
CA LEU A 26 -5.01 7.58 -20.19
C LEU A 26 -4.21 6.28 -20.04
N MET A 27 -4.86 5.12 -20.17
CA MET A 27 -4.19 3.81 -20.00
C MET A 27 -3.21 3.48 -21.13
N THR A 28 -3.31 4.15 -22.26
CA THR A 28 -2.44 3.95 -23.43
C THR A 28 -1.57 5.17 -23.75
N MET A 29 -1.39 6.08 -22.80
CA MET A 29 -0.46 7.22 -22.94
C MET A 29 0.97 6.78 -23.19
N ASN A 30 1.39 5.73 -22.48
CA ASN A 30 2.67 5.09 -22.62
C ASN A 30 2.56 3.82 -23.46
N THR A 31 3.67 3.30 -23.93
CA THR A 31 3.73 2.05 -24.73
C THR A 31 3.12 0.87 -24.00
N TYR A 32 3.32 0.81 -22.70
CA TYR A 32 2.76 -0.21 -21.81
C TYR A 32 1.79 0.43 -20.83
N PRO A 33 0.65 -0.21 -20.56
CA PRO A 33 -0.30 0.28 -19.56
C PRO A 33 0.36 0.34 -18.17
N PRO A 34 -0.09 1.27 -17.30
CA PRO A 34 0.44 1.40 -15.95
C PRO A 34 -0.01 0.24 -15.03
N GLY A 35 0.73 0.02 -13.96
CA GLY A 35 0.42 -0.91 -12.90
C GLY A 35 1.16 -2.25 -12.98
N ALA A 36 1.62 -2.72 -11.83
CA ALA A 36 2.32 -3.98 -11.69
C ALA A 36 1.37 -5.18 -11.87
N ASP A 37 0.13 -5.06 -11.40
CA ASP A 37 -0.84 -6.16 -11.37
C ASP A 37 -1.26 -6.68 -12.75
N ILE A 38 -0.95 -5.96 -13.83
CA ILE A 38 -1.13 -6.47 -15.21
C ILE A 38 -0.38 -7.79 -15.38
N GLY A 39 0.85 -7.87 -14.88
CA GLY A 39 1.65 -9.09 -14.91
C GLY A 39 1.04 -10.21 -14.06
N LEU A 40 0.52 -9.88 -12.86
CA LEU A 40 -0.22 -10.83 -12.04
C LEU A 40 -1.44 -11.38 -12.80
N HIS A 41 -2.25 -10.49 -13.35
CA HIS A 41 -3.43 -10.90 -14.11
C HIS A 41 -3.06 -11.80 -15.30
N GLU A 42 -1.99 -11.46 -16.01
CA GLU A 42 -1.51 -12.25 -17.12
C GLU A 42 -1.01 -13.64 -16.68
N SER A 43 -0.35 -13.73 -15.52
CA SER A 43 0.08 -15.02 -14.99
C SER A 43 -1.10 -15.95 -14.71
N VAL A 44 -2.21 -15.41 -14.19
CA VAL A 44 -3.45 -16.15 -13.95
C VAL A 44 -4.12 -16.54 -15.27
N ILE A 45 -4.19 -15.62 -16.24
CA ILE A 45 -4.74 -15.88 -17.59
C ILE A 45 -3.96 -17.02 -18.25
N ASN A 46 -2.63 -16.96 -18.21
CA ASN A 46 -1.76 -18.00 -18.75
C ASN A 46 -1.94 -19.35 -18.03
N SER A 47 -2.10 -19.33 -16.71
CA SER A 47 -2.38 -20.54 -15.94
C SER A 47 -3.70 -21.18 -16.35
N ILE A 48 -4.76 -20.37 -16.52
CA ILE A 48 -6.08 -20.84 -16.98
C ILE A 48 -5.99 -21.41 -18.40
N THR A 49 -5.41 -20.68 -19.33
CA THR A 49 -5.36 -21.07 -20.75
C THR A 49 -4.46 -22.27 -21.01
N SER A 50 -3.41 -22.46 -20.20
CA SER A 50 -2.52 -23.62 -20.29
C SER A 50 -3.00 -24.85 -19.52
N GLY A 51 -4.11 -24.75 -18.79
CA GLY A 51 -4.63 -25.83 -17.95
C GLY A 51 -3.73 -26.17 -16.74
N LYS A 52 -2.83 -25.27 -16.36
CA LYS A 52 -1.86 -25.46 -15.26
C LYS A 52 -2.33 -24.91 -13.91
N THR A 53 -3.57 -24.45 -13.82
CA THR A 53 -4.10 -23.91 -12.59
C THR A 53 -5.34 -24.64 -12.11
N SER A 54 -5.50 -24.72 -10.80
CA SER A 54 -6.80 -24.72 -10.13
C SER A 54 -7.06 -23.30 -9.62
N PHE A 55 -8.27 -22.97 -9.17
CA PHE A 55 -8.60 -21.63 -8.65
C PHE A 55 -7.76 -21.17 -7.45
N PHE A 56 -6.89 -22.01 -6.93
CA PHE A 56 -6.07 -21.79 -5.73
C PHE A 56 -4.59 -22.04 -5.96
N TYR A 57 -4.17 -22.17 -7.18
CA TYR A 57 -2.79 -22.46 -7.53
C TYR A 57 -2.40 -21.69 -8.79
N ASN A 58 -1.36 -20.90 -8.70
CA ASN A 58 -0.75 -20.24 -9.84
C ASN A 58 0.70 -20.69 -9.98
N TYR A 59 0.98 -21.48 -11.01
CA TYR A 59 2.31 -22.02 -11.29
C TYR A 59 3.38 -20.95 -11.43
N TYR A 60 3.01 -19.77 -11.89
CA TYR A 60 3.97 -18.69 -12.16
C TYR A 60 4.21 -17.76 -10.96
N HIS A 61 3.51 -17.97 -9.86
CA HIS A 61 3.58 -17.12 -8.68
C HIS A 61 4.17 -17.86 -7.49
N MET A 62 5.00 -17.19 -6.70
CA MET A 62 5.60 -17.73 -5.45
C MET A 62 6.28 -19.09 -5.65
N GLY A 63 7.02 -19.23 -6.74
CA GLY A 63 7.63 -20.51 -7.09
C GLY A 63 6.64 -21.60 -7.51
N GLY A 64 5.38 -21.23 -7.86
CA GLY A 64 4.33 -22.18 -8.20
C GLY A 64 3.53 -22.64 -6.99
N GLY A 65 3.10 -21.72 -6.14
CA GLY A 65 2.40 -22.02 -4.89
C GLY A 65 0.89 -21.82 -4.91
N LEU A 66 0.31 -22.01 -3.75
CA LEU A 66 -1.08 -21.68 -3.47
C LEU A 66 -1.27 -20.18 -3.71
N SER A 67 -2.22 -19.83 -4.52
CA SER A 67 -2.55 -18.43 -4.84
C SER A 67 -4.06 -18.26 -4.85
N VAL A 68 -4.55 -17.32 -4.05
CA VAL A 68 -5.98 -17.00 -4.05
C VAL A 68 -6.26 -16.06 -5.21
N THR A 69 -6.82 -16.61 -6.27
CA THR A 69 -7.20 -15.83 -7.45
C THR A 69 -8.70 -15.76 -7.60
N ASN A 70 -9.20 -14.56 -7.93
CA ASN A 70 -10.60 -14.38 -8.28
C ASN A 70 -10.77 -14.60 -9.78
N PRO A 71 -11.38 -15.70 -10.25
CA PRO A 71 -11.29 -16.10 -11.65
C PRO A 71 -12.14 -15.28 -12.63
N GLY A 72 -13.13 -14.52 -12.13
CA GLY A 72 -14.14 -13.90 -12.98
C GLY A 72 -13.58 -12.96 -14.05
N TYR A 73 -12.71 -12.03 -13.64
CA TYR A 73 -12.03 -11.12 -14.58
C TYR A 73 -11.15 -11.88 -15.56
N HIS A 74 -10.35 -12.81 -15.06
CA HIS A 74 -9.32 -13.51 -15.83
C HIS A 74 -9.92 -14.41 -16.91
N ILE A 75 -10.99 -15.14 -16.60
CA ILE A 75 -11.71 -15.97 -17.57
C ILE A 75 -12.29 -15.10 -18.69
N PHE A 76 -12.93 -13.97 -18.33
CA PHE A 76 -13.50 -13.07 -19.32
C PHE A 76 -12.41 -12.47 -20.23
N THR A 77 -11.30 -12.01 -19.65
CA THR A 77 -10.20 -11.42 -20.40
C THR A 77 -9.48 -12.45 -21.27
N ALA A 78 -9.26 -13.67 -20.76
CA ALA A 78 -8.73 -14.80 -21.54
C ALA A 78 -9.58 -15.07 -22.77
N PHE A 79 -10.92 -15.06 -22.63
CA PHE A 79 -11.84 -15.21 -23.75
C PHE A 79 -11.68 -14.07 -24.78
N ILE A 80 -11.60 -12.82 -24.33
CA ILE A 80 -11.41 -11.66 -25.23
C ILE A 80 -10.07 -11.77 -25.98
N ILE A 81 -8.97 -12.10 -25.29
CA ILE A 81 -7.65 -12.31 -25.91
C ILE A 81 -7.75 -13.41 -27.00
N ALA A 82 -8.34 -14.54 -26.68
CA ALA A 82 -8.50 -15.66 -27.60
C ALA A 82 -9.35 -15.30 -28.83
N MET A 83 -10.36 -14.45 -28.67
CA MET A 83 -11.26 -14.03 -29.76
C MET A 83 -10.66 -12.94 -30.64
N THR A 84 -9.83 -12.06 -30.08
CA THR A 84 -9.35 -10.86 -30.80
C THR A 84 -7.91 -10.99 -31.29
N GLY A 85 -7.09 -11.83 -30.66
CA GLY A 85 -5.65 -11.88 -30.90
C GLY A 85 -4.90 -10.61 -30.52
N ALA A 86 -5.51 -9.72 -29.73
CA ALA A 86 -4.87 -8.49 -29.27
C ALA A 86 -3.71 -8.81 -28.33
N PRO A 87 -2.67 -7.95 -28.25
CA PRO A 87 -1.62 -8.09 -27.22
C PRO A 87 -2.24 -8.13 -25.84
N ASP A 88 -1.80 -9.10 -25.03
CA ASP A 88 -2.45 -9.45 -23.76
C ASP A 88 -2.59 -8.25 -22.80
N TYR A 89 -1.53 -7.45 -22.62
CA TYR A 89 -1.56 -6.24 -21.79
C TYR A 89 -2.53 -5.18 -22.33
N LEU A 90 -2.64 -5.05 -23.65
CA LEU A 90 -3.55 -4.08 -24.25
C LEU A 90 -5.01 -4.54 -24.13
N ALA A 91 -5.27 -5.84 -24.34
CA ALA A 91 -6.60 -6.42 -24.14
C ALA A 91 -7.10 -6.21 -22.70
N GLN A 92 -6.23 -6.41 -21.72
CA GLN A 92 -6.54 -6.15 -20.32
C GLN A 92 -6.94 -4.69 -20.07
N ALA A 93 -6.15 -3.73 -20.57
CA ALA A 93 -6.42 -2.30 -20.42
C ALA A 93 -7.72 -1.87 -21.14
N ILE A 94 -8.00 -2.40 -22.33
CA ILE A 94 -9.24 -2.13 -23.07
C ILE A 94 -10.46 -2.65 -22.31
N VAL A 95 -10.41 -3.90 -21.82
CA VAL A 95 -11.49 -4.52 -21.04
C VAL A 95 -11.76 -3.70 -19.78
N ALA A 96 -10.74 -3.36 -19.03
CA ALA A 96 -10.89 -2.59 -17.80
C ALA A 96 -11.45 -1.17 -18.06
N SER A 97 -10.94 -0.48 -19.09
CA SER A 97 -11.44 0.85 -19.49
C SER A 97 -12.91 0.82 -19.90
N LEU A 98 -13.34 -0.25 -20.60
CA LEU A 98 -14.73 -0.43 -21.02
C LEU A 98 -15.65 -0.63 -19.81
N PHE A 99 -15.27 -1.51 -18.87
CA PHE A 99 -16.05 -1.74 -17.66
C PHE A 99 -16.10 -0.49 -16.77
N SER A 100 -15.02 0.25 -16.66
CA SER A 100 -15.01 1.54 -15.96
C SER A 100 -15.94 2.56 -16.63
N ALA A 101 -15.99 2.60 -17.95
CA ALA A 101 -16.95 3.46 -18.66
C ALA A 101 -18.40 3.01 -18.42
N PHE A 102 -18.68 1.71 -18.26
CA PHE A 102 -20.02 1.25 -17.91
C PHE A 102 -20.47 1.65 -16.51
N ILE A 103 -19.57 1.95 -15.57
CA ILE A 103 -19.92 2.55 -14.28
C ILE A 103 -20.70 3.85 -14.48
N VAL A 104 -20.32 4.65 -15.48
CA VAL A 104 -21.01 5.90 -15.85
C VAL A 104 -22.46 5.65 -16.26
N VAL A 105 -22.70 4.59 -17.04
CA VAL A 105 -24.08 4.18 -17.45
C VAL A 105 -24.87 3.71 -16.23
N CYS A 106 -24.27 2.93 -15.36
CA CYS A 106 -24.92 2.46 -14.12
C CYS A 106 -25.29 3.64 -13.21
N ALA A 107 -24.38 4.60 -13.06
CA ALA A 107 -24.61 5.84 -12.32
C ALA A 107 -25.81 6.63 -12.90
N PHE A 108 -25.84 6.78 -14.22
CA PHE A 108 -26.99 7.40 -14.94
C PHE A 108 -28.30 6.68 -14.63
N LEU A 109 -28.34 5.35 -14.80
CA LEU A 109 -29.56 4.56 -14.65
C LEU A 109 -30.15 4.67 -13.24
N ILE A 110 -29.30 4.55 -12.20
CA ILE A 110 -29.72 4.65 -10.82
C ILE A 110 -30.20 6.07 -10.50
N ALA A 111 -29.40 7.08 -10.82
CA ALA A 111 -29.75 8.48 -10.53
C ALA A 111 -31.03 8.91 -11.28
N ARG A 112 -31.13 8.56 -12.57
CA ARG A 112 -32.34 8.77 -13.36
C ARG A 112 -33.58 8.12 -12.73
N ARG A 113 -33.43 6.90 -12.27
CA ARG A 113 -34.53 6.13 -11.68
C ARG A 113 -35.08 6.76 -10.42
N VAL A 114 -34.23 7.31 -9.60
CA VAL A 114 -34.59 7.83 -8.28
C VAL A 114 -34.98 9.32 -8.33
N TRP A 115 -34.22 10.13 -9.09
CA TRP A 115 -34.35 11.60 -9.07
C TRP A 115 -34.68 12.23 -10.42
N GLY A 116 -34.81 11.44 -11.45
CA GLY A 116 -35.20 11.90 -12.78
C GLY A 116 -34.02 12.10 -13.73
N GLU A 117 -34.34 12.46 -14.94
CA GLU A 117 -33.44 12.40 -16.08
C GLU A 117 -32.27 13.37 -16.01
N LEU A 118 -32.55 14.61 -15.59
CA LEU A 118 -31.49 15.63 -15.43
C LEU A 118 -30.45 15.18 -14.40
N ALA A 119 -30.90 14.62 -13.28
CA ALA A 119 -29.99 14.08 -12.27
C ALA A 119 -29.14 12.92 -12.84
N GLY A 120 -29.75 12.05 -13.65
CA GLY A 120 -29.02 10.99 -14.35
C GLY A 120 -27.88 11.53 -15.22
N PHE A 121 -28.15 12.51 -16.08
CA PHE A 121 -27.11 13.08 -16.96
C PHE A 121 -26.03 13.83 -16.20
N VAL A 122 -26.37 14.64 -15.19
CA VAL A 122 -25.37 15.33 -14.35
C VAL A 122 -24.46 14.33 -13.65
N VAL A 123 -25.04 13.29 -13.05
CA VAL A 123 -24.26 12.23 -12.39
C VAL A 123 -23.38 11.48 -13.39
N ALA A 124 -23.87 11.17 -14.60
CA ALA A 124 -23.08 10.51 -15.64
C ALA A 124 -21.86 11.34 -16.05
N VAL A 125 -22.05 12.66 -16.27
CA VAL A 125 -20.94 13.56 -16.58
C VAL A 125 -19.92 13.61 -15.46
N LEU A 126 -20.36 13.73 -14.20
CA LEU A 126 -19.47 13.73 -13.05
C LEU A 126 -18.71 12.41 -12.91
N ALA A 127 -19.39 11.27 -13.06
CA ALA A 127 -18.79 9.94 -12.96
C ALA A 127 -17.74 9.68 -14.07
N THR A 128 -17.85 10.40 -15.21
CA THR A 128 -16.84 10.32 -16.26
C THR A 128 -15.44 10.75 -15.75
N PHE A 129 -15.39 11.68 -14.83
CA PHE A 129 -14.15 12.22 -14.25
C PHE A 129 -13.86 11.66 -12.85
N SER A 130 -14.38 10.49 -12.49
CA SER A 130 -14.11 9.84 -11.22
C SER A 130 -12.61 9.58 -11.02
N ALA A 131 -12.00 10.26 -10.05
CA ALA A 131 -10.59 10.06 -9.71
C ALA A 131 -10.32 8.65 -9.18
N SER A 132 -11.28 8.09 -8.44
CA SER A 132 -11.19 6.74 -7.89
C SER A 132 -11.11 5.67 -8.98
N ASP A 133 -11.95 5.76 -10.02
CA ASP A 133 -11.93 4.80 -11.13
C ASP A 133 -10.61 4.88 -11.89
N ILE A 134 -10.09 6.10 -12.11
CA ILE A 134 -8.82 6.32 -12.79
C ILE A 134 -7.66 5.78 -11.95
N ALA A 135 -7.67 6.04 -10.64
CA ALA A 135 -6.66 5.49 -9.74
C ALA A 135 -6.63 3.95 -9.78
N ILE A 136 -7.81 3.29 -9.68
CA ILE A 136 -7.90 1.82 -9.76
C ILE A 136 -7.38 1.30 -11.10
N LEU A 137 -7.70 1.96 -12.20
CA LEU A 137 -7.18 1.60 -13.52
C LEU A 137 -5.67 1.76 -13.57
N SER A 138 -5.11 2.82 -12.96
CA SER A 138 -3.68 3.13 -13.02
C SER A 138 -2.81 2.10 -12.26
N TRP A 139 -3.27 1.56 -11.13
CA TRP A 139 -2.54 0.48 -10.46
C TRP A 139 -2.96 -0.93 -10.92
N SER A 140 -3.83 -1.01 -11.94
CA SER A 140 -4.34 -2.26 -12.56
C SER A 140 -5.31 -3.07 -11.70
N GLY A 141 -6.08 -2.43 -10.83
CA GLY A 141 -7.13 -3.07 -10.02
C GLY A 141 -8.35 -3.49 -10.83
N TYR A 142 -8.15 -4.15 -11.95
CA TYR A 142 -9.18 -4.46 -12.94
C TYR A 142 -10.35 -5.30 -12.40
N PRO A 143 -10.14 -6.31 -11.55
CA PRO A 143 -11.26 -7.02 -10.91
C PRO A 143 -12.14 -6.09 -10.04
N ASN A 144 -11.54 -5.09 -9.38
CA ASN A 144 -12.29 -4.10 -8.62
C ASN A 144 -13.22 -3.29 -9.51
N ILE A 145 -12.73 -2.82 -10.65
CA ILE A 145 -13.53 -2.03 -11.62
C ILE A 145 -14.77 -2.80 -12.06
N ILE A 146 -14.62 -4.09 -12.40
CA ILE A 146 -15.77 -4.90 -12.83
C ILE A 146 -16.80 -5.02 -11.70
N THR A 147 -16.37 -5.27 -10.48
CA THR A 147 -17.30 -5.37 -9.35
C THR A 147 -17.96 -4.03 -9.00
N LEU A 148 -17.23 -2.93 -9.08
CA LEU A 148 -17.78 -1.57 -8.92
C LEU A 148 -18.84 -1.24 -9.98
N MET A 149 -18.77 -1.85 -11.17
CA MET A 149 -19.81 -1.77 -12.19
C MET A 149 -20.99 -2.72 -11.89
N LEU A 150 -20.73 -3.96 -11.44
CA LEU A 150 -21.78 -4.95 -11.18
C LEU A 150 -22.65 -4.59 -9.97
N ILE A 151 -22.08 -4.04 -8.91
CA ILE A 151 -22.80 -3.66 -7.69
C ILE A 151 -23.98 -2.72 -7.98
N PRO A 152 -23.80 -1.56 -8.64
CA PRO A 152 -24.92 -0.67 -8.99
C PRO A 152 -25.92 -1.32 -9.95
N VAL A 153 -25.50 -2.24 -10.82
CA VAL A 153 -26.47 -3.01 -11.66
C VAL A 153 -27.38 -3.85 -10.78
N VAL A 154 -26.84 -4.57 -9.79
CA VAL A 154 -27.65 -5.35 -8.86
C VAL A 154 -28.57 -4.44 -8.03
N PHE A 155 -28.07 -3.29 -7.54
CA PHE A 155 -28.92 -2.32 -6.84
C PHE A 155 -30.04 -1.77 -7.71
N TYR A 156 -29.77 -1.50 -8.99
CA TYR A 156 -30.79 -1.11 -9.95
C TYR A 156 -31.86 -2.20 -10.10
N LEU A 157 -31.48 -3.47 -10.22
CA LEU A 157 -32.44 -4.59 -10.26
C LEU A 157 -33.27 -4.69 -8.98
N PHE A 158 -32.68 -4.47 -7.80
CA PHE A 158 -33.41 -4.42 -6.54
C PHE A 158 -34.52 -3.34 -6.55
N LEU A 159 -34.19 -2.17 -7.06
CA LEU A 159 -35.12 -1.05 -7.15
C LEU A 159 -36.19 -1.24 -8.25
N GLU A 160 -35.89 -2.00 -9.30
CA GLU A 160 -36.78 -2.27 -10.43
C GLU A 160 -37.44 -3.66 -10.38
N ARG A 161 -37.40 -4.32 -9.22
CA ARG A 161 -37.94 -5.68 -9.03
C ARG A 161 -39.31 -5.91 -9.66
N SER A 162 -40.20 -4.96 -9.59
CA SER A 162 -41.59 -5.06 -10.08
C SER A 162 -41.68 -5.19 -11.62
N ARG A 163 -40.63 -4.86 -12.37
CA ARG A 163 -40.61 -4.94 -13.84
C ARG A 163 -40.30 -6.34 -14.37
N PHE A 164 -39.85 -7.25 -13.52
CA PHE A 164 -39.40 -8.57 -13.90
C PHE A 164 -40.30 -9.67 -13.35
N SER A 165 -40.46 -10.77 -14.10
CA SER A 165 -41.00 -12.00 -13.52
C SER A 165 -40.13 -12.48 -12.36
N SER A 166 -40.69 -13.16 -11.38
CA SER A 166 -39.91 -13.65 -10.24
C SER A 166 -38.77 -14.58 -10.66
N LYS A 167 -39.03 -15.48 -11.62
CA LYS A 167 -38.03 -16.43 -12.12
C LYS A 167 -36.87 -15.70 -12.80
N THR A 168 -37.14 -14.78 -13.73
CA THR A 168 -36.13 -14.00 -14.44
C THR A 168 -35.34 -13.14 -13.45
N TYR A 169 -35.98 -12.49 -12.51
CA TYR A 169 -35.35 -11.65 -11.50
C TYR A 169 -34.35 -12.45 -10.65
N PHE A 170 -34.78 -13.58 -10.07
CA PHE A 170 -33.91 -14.38 -9.24
C PHE A 170 -32.75 -14.97 -10.04
N ALA A 171 -32.99 -15.49 -11.24
CA ALA A 171 -31.95 -16.05 -12.07
C ALA A 171 -30.88 -15.00 -12.46
N VAL A 172 -31.31 -13.87 -13.04
CA VAL A 172 -30.37 -12.84 -13.48
C VAL A 172 -29.60 -12.23 -12.30
N THR A 173 -30.31 -11.91 -11.22
CA THR A 173 -29.67 -11.28 -10.05
C THR A 173 -28.71 -12.26 -9.37
N ALA A 174 -29.05 -13.54 -9.24
CA ALA A 174 -28.16 -14.55 -8.67
C ALA A 174 -26.89 -14.73 -9.51
N VAL A 175 -27.00 -14.77 -10.85
CA VAL A 175 -25.84 -14.85 -11.74
C VAL A 175 -24.92 -13.62 -11.60
N LEU A 176 -25.50 -12.42 -11.53
CA LEU A 176 -24.71 -11.20 -11.33
C LEU A 176 -24.01 -11.17 -9.95
N VAL A 177 -24.70 -11.63 -8.91
CA VAL A 177 -24.12 -11.78 -7.57
C VAL A 177 -23.00 -12.82 -7.59
N SER A 178 -23.18 -13.96 -8.26
CA SER A 178 -22.13 -14.97 -8.46
C SER A 178 -20.92 -14.35 -9.15
N ALA A 179 -21.14 -13.53 -10.18
CA ALA A 179 -20.05 -12.84 -10.87
C ALA A 179 -19.30 -11.86 -9.94
N ILE A 180 -20.00 -11.16 -9.03
CA ILE A 180 -19.33 -10.31 -8.01
C ILE A 180 -18.41 -11.16 -7.12
N PHE A 181 -18.89 -12.30 -6.60
CA PHE A 181 -18.09 -13.19 -5.76
C PHE A 181 -16.89 -13.76 -6.48
N LEU A 182 -17.04 -14.17 -7.75
CA LEU A 182 -15.95 -14.74 -8.55
C LEU A 182 -14.97 -13.71 -9.05
N THR A 183 -15.36 -12.44 -9.13
CA THR A 183 -14.49 -11.38 -9.66
C THR A 183 -13.65 -10.73 -8.57
N HIS A 184 -14.23 -10.44 -7.40
CA HIS A 184 -13.48 -9.83 -6.29
C HIS A 184 -14.17 -10.07 -4.96
N ILE A 185 -13.65 -11.00 -4.17
CA ILE A 185 -14.28 -11.46 -2.93
C ILE A 185 -14.46 -10.35 -1.90
N PHE A 186 -13.47 -9.45 -1.76
CA PHE A 186 -13.57 -8.31 -0.84
C PHE A 186 -14.72 -7.37 -1.21
N SER A 187 -14.88 -7.05 -2.50
CA SER A 187 -16.01 -6.26 -3.00
C SER A 187 -17.36 -6.95 -2.73
N ALA A 188 -17.40 -8.27 -2.80
CA ALA A 188 -18.60 -9.03 -2.48
C ALA A 188 -18.99 -8.88 -1.00
N PHE A 189 -18.02 -8.91 -0.08
CA PHE A 189 -18.31 -8.67 1.35
C PHE A 189 -18.85 -7.26 1.60
N VAL A 190 -18.26 -6.23 0.99
CA VAL A 190 -18.74 -4.85 1.10
C VAL A 190 -20.16 -4.72 0.52
N PHE A 191 -20.42 -5.31 -0.66
CA PHE A 191 -21.74 -5.34 -1.27
C PHE A 191 -22.79 -6.00 -0.36
N VAL A 192 -22.47 -7.16 0.23
CA VAL A 192 -23.35 -7.86 1.16
C VAL A 192 -23.63 -7.00 2.40
N ALA A 193 -22.60 -6.40 2.98
CA ALA A 193 -22.75 -5.54 4.16
C ALA A 193 -23.66 -4.33 3.88
N ILE A 194 -23.47 -3.66 2.74
CA ILE A 194 -24.35 -2.55 2.30
C ILE A 194 -25.80 -3.03 2.18
N THR A 195 -26.00 -4.17 1.52
CA THR A 195 -27.35 -4.70 1.30
C THR A 195 -28.03 -5.10 2.60
N VAL A 196 -27.32 -5.80 3.49
CA VAL A 196 -27.84 -6.22 4.79
C VAL A 196 -28.22 -5.00 5.63
N LEU A 197 -27.35 -3.99 5.73
CA LEU A 197 -27.67 -2.77 6.47
C LEU A 197 -28.90 -2.06 5.89
N ALA A 198 -28.99 -1.95 4.56
CA ALA A 198 -30.12 -1.32 3.89
C ALA A 198 -31.43 -2.09 4.15
N VAL A 199 -31.39 -3.43 4.11
CA VAL A 199 -32.55 -4.29 4.38
C VAL A 199 -32.99 -4.17 5.85
N VAL A 200 -32.05 -4.27 6.79
CA VAL A 200 -32.36 -4.14 8.23
C VAL A 200 -32.96 -2.78 8.51
N ALA A 201 -32.35 -1.69 8.05
CA ALA A 201 -32.88 -0.34 8.21
C ALA A 201 -34.25 -0.19 7.53
N GLY A 202 -34.44 -0.76 6.34
CA GLY A 202 -35.72 -0.75 5.63
C GLY A 202 -36.84 -1.47 6.39
N VAL A 203 -36.57 -2.63 6.99
CA VAL A 203 -37.52 -3.41 7.80
C VAL A 203 -37.83 -2.70 9.13
N VAL A 204 -36.83 -2.22 9.84
CA VAL A 204 -37.00 -1.47 11.10
C VAL A 204 -37.84 -0.21 10.86
N LEU A 205 -37.62 0.47 9.75
CA LEU A 205 -38.36 1.68 9.36
C LEU A 205 -39.55 1.37 8.46
N SER A 206 -40.06 0.15 8.46
CA SER A 206 -41.14 -0.33 7.57
C SER A 206 -42.40 0.55 7.59
N LYS A 207 -42.81 1.04 8.77
CA LYS A 207 -43.94 1.97 8.91
C LYS A 207 -43.77 3.28 8.11
N LYS A 208 -42.53 3.73 7.91
CA LYS A 208 -42.21 4.96 7.16
C LYS A 208 -41.90 4.67 5.69
N THR A 209 -41.19 3.60 5.39
CA THR A 209 -40.73 3.24 4.05
C THR A 209 -41.73 2.45 3.24
N GLY A 210 -42.61 1.71 3.91
CA GLY A 210 -43.48 0.71 3.28
C GLY A 210 -42.75 -0.58 2.88
N PHE A 211 -41.48 -0.76 3.33
CA PHE A 211 -40.66 -1.92 2.98
C PHE A 211 -41.02 -3.12 3.84
N SER A 212 -41.51 -4.18 3.19
CA SER A 212 -42.03 -5.38 3.86
C SER A 212 -40.95 -6.47 3.93
N ILE A 213 -41.14 -7.44 4.83
CA ILE A 213 -40.29 -8.65 4.92
C ILE A 213 -40.26 -9.40 3.58
N LYS A 214 -41.39 -9.45 2.85
CA LYS A 214 -41.41 -10.04 1.50
C LYS A 214 -40.44 -9.31 0.52
N GLN A 215 -40.37 -8.00 0.60
CA GLN A 215 -39.42 -7.22 -0.20
C GLN A 215 -37.97 -7.45 0.24
N ALA A 216 -37.72 -7.60 1.54
CA ALA A 216 -36.43 -7.98 2.08
C ALA A 216 -35.94 -9.32 1.52
N LEU A 217 -36.84 -10.32 1.45
CA LEU A 217 -36.52 -11.62 0.85
C LEU A 217 -36.17 -11.51 -0.64
N TYR A 218 -36.80 -10.62 -1.39
CA TYR A 218 -36.41 -10.39 -2.80
C TYR A 218 -34.99 -9.82 -2.95
N TRP A 219 -34.44 -9.15 -1.96
CA TRP A 219 -33.07 -8.66 -1.99
C TRP A 219 -32.05 -9.70 -1.48
N LEU A 220 -32.40 -10.45 -0.43
CA LEU A 220 -31.49 -11.38 0.23
C LEU A 220 -31.41 -12.75 -0.48
N VAL A 221 -32.53 -13.26 -1.01
CA VAL A 221 -32.54 -14.59 -1.67
C VAL A 221 -31.63 -14.65 -2.89
N PRO A 222 -31.56 -13.65 -3.81
CA PRO A 222 -30.60 -13.69 -4.91
C PRO A 222 -29.15 -13.72 -4.42
N ILE A 223 -28.84 -13.08 -3.30
CA ILE A 223 -27.48 -13.11 -2.72
C ILE A 223 -27.15 -14.53 -2.25
N ALA A 224 -28.08 -15.14 -1.52
CA ALA A 224 -27.90 -16.52 -1.05
C ALA A 224 -27.80 -17.50 -2.22
N LEU A 225 -28.61 -17.35 -3.26
CA LEU A 225 -28.53 -18.16 -4.48
C LEU A 225 -27.22 -17.94 -5.23
N GLY A 226 -26.77 -16.70 -5.34
CA GLY A 226 -25.49 -16.38 -5.97
C GLY A 226 -24.31 -16.99 -5.20
N ALA A 227 -24.30 -16.88 -3.87
CA ALA A 227 -23.30 -17.53 -3.02
C ALA A 227 -23.36 -19.06 -3.14
N LEU A 228 -24.57 -19.65 -3.22
CA LEU A 228 -24.72 -21.08 -3.40
C LEU A 228 -24.16 -21.57 -4.75
N LEU A 229 -24.40 -20.81 -5.82
CA LEU A 229 -23.87 -21.16 -7.15
C LEU A 229 -22.33 -21.21 -7.18
N VAL A 230 -21.67 -20.38 -6.39
CA VAL A 230 -20.20 -20.31 -6.29
C VAL A 230 -19.65 -20.94 -5.01
N SER A 231 -20.47 -21.72 -4.30
CA SER A 231 -20.08 -22.36 -3.03
C SER A 231 -18.82 -23.23 -3.12
N PRO A 232 -18.52 -23.97 -4.20
CA PRO A 232 -17.27 -24.71 -4.30
C PRO A 232 -16.03 -23.81 -4.24
N TYR A 233 -16.14 -22.60 -4.77
CA TYR A 233 -15.11 -21.56 -4.67
C TYR A 233 -15.06 -20.95 -3.26
N LEU A 234 -16.21 -20.53 -2.72
CA LEU A 234 -16.26 -19.85 -1.41
C LEU A 234 -15.78 -20.73 -0.26
N ILE A 235 -16.11 -22.03 -0.27
CA ILE A 235 -15.68 -22.99 0.76
C ILE A 235 -14.15 -23.08 0.83
N GLN A 236 -13.47 -22.89 -0.27
CA GLN A 236 -12.01 -22.93 -0.33
C GLN A 236 -11.37 -21.58 0.01
N VAL A 237 -11.93 -20.46 -0.47
CA VAL A 237 -11.33 -19.10 -0.35
C VAL A 237 -11.62 -18.47 1.01
N VAL A 238 -12.84 -18.60 1.54
CA VAL A 238 -13.19 -17.94 2.81
C VAL A 238 -12.32 -18.40 3.98
N PRO A 239 -12.03 -19.70 4.17
CA PRO A 239 -11.13 -20.14 5.23
C PRO A 239 -9.71 -19.58 5.13
N VAL A 240 -9.23 -19.28 3.93
CA VAL A 240 -7.89 -18.69 3.74
C VAL A 240 -7.81 -17.29 4.34
N TYR A 241 -8.87 -16.48 4.23
CA TYR A 241 -8.90 -15.15 4.82
C TYR A 241 -9.14 -15.14 6.34
N PHE A 242 -9.72 -16.19 6.90
CA PHE A 242 -10.09 -16.26 8.32
C PHE A 242 -9.46 -17.45 9.08
N GLY A 243 -8.65 -18.26 8.39
CA GLY A 243 -8.02 -19.45 8.95
C GLY A 243 -6.58 -19.22 9.45
N SER A 244 -5.94 -20.31 9.83
CA SER A 244 -4.55 -20.32 10.30
C SER A 244 -3.51 -19.90 9.25
N GLU A 245 -3.87 -19.97 7.97
CA GLU A 245 -3.04 -19.50 6.86
C GLU A 245 -3.15 -17.99 6.63
N SER A 246 -4.11 -17.32 7.30
CA SER A 246 -4.24 -15.87 7.16
C SER A 246 -3.29 -15.16 8.11
N ALA A 247 -2.79 -14.06 7.62
CA ALA A 247 -2.17 -12.97 8.34
C ALA A 247 -1.05 -13.36 9.31
N ILE A 248 0.09 -13.13 8.85
CA ILE A 248 1.33 -13.30 9.57
C ILE A 248 1.62 -12.08 10.40
N THR A 249 2.28 -12.34 11.51
CA THR A 249 2.65 -11.34 12.49
C THR A 249 3.36 -10.12 11.90
N GLY A 250 4.25 -10.31 10.92
CA GLY A 250 5.00 -9.20 10.33
C GLY A 250 4.20 -8.34 9.34
N ALA A 251 3.53 -8.96 8.35
CA ALA A 251 2.70 -8.21 7.40
C ALA A 251 1.54 -7.52 8.11
N VAL A 252 0.94 -8.18 9.11
CA VAL A 252 -0.07 -7.56 9.99
C VAL A 252 0.51 -6.38 10.75
N ALA A 253 1.74 -6.46 11.23
CA ALA A 253 2.37 -5.38 11.97
C ALA A 253 2.58 -4.14 11.08
N ILE A 254 3.12 -4.31 9.87
CA ILE A 254 3.30 -3.20 8.91
C ILE A 254 1.94 -2.59 8.54
N MET A 255 0.94 -3.42 8.23
CA MET A 255 -0.40 -2.95 7.90
C MET A 255 -1.05 -2.25 9.10
N LYS A 256 -0.88 -2.80 10.31
CA LYS A 256 -1.36 -2.20 11.55
C LYS A 256 -0.76 -0.82 11.76
N GLN A 257 0.55 -0.67 11.57
CA GLN A 257 1.22 0.61 11.68
C GLN A 257 0.65 1.62 10.67
N ALA A 258 0.59 1.28 9.38
CA ALA A 258 0.07 2.15 8.34
C ALA A 258 -1.38 2.61 8.63
N VAL A 259 -2.24 1.70 9.09
CA VAL A 259 -3.64 2.01 9.45
C VAL A 259 -3.71 2.94 10.66
N LEU A 260 -2.89 2.72 11.69
CA LEU A 260 -2.86 3.58 12.88
C LEU A 260 -2.30 4.97 12.57
N GLU A 261 -1.37 5.06 11.65
CA GLU A 261 -0.84 6.33 11.15
C GLU A 261 -1.90 7.16 10.44
N THR A 262 -2.73 6.53 9.67
CA THR A 262 -3.78 7.17 8.87
C THR A 262 -5.13 7.29 9.59
N ARG A 263 -5.21 6.93 10.89
CA ARG A 263 -6.46 6.91 11.66
C ARG A 263 -7.22 8.24 11.68
N LEU A 264 -6.51 9.37 11.70
CA LEU A 264 -7.15 10.70 11.65
C LEU A 264 -7.76 10.97 10.27
N ILE A 265 -7.11 10.52 9.21
CA ILE A 265 -7.66 10.59 7.84
C ILE A 265 -8.91 9.74 7.76
N SER A 266 -8.84 8.51 8.26
CA SER A 266 -9.98 7.57 8.31
C SER A 266 -11.17 8.16 9.08
N LEU A 267 -10.94 8.82 10.22
CA LEU A 267 -11.98 9.51 10.97
C LEU A 267 -12.55 10.70 10.19
N GLY A 268 -11.70 11.46 9.51
CA GLY A 268 -12.10 12.53 8.59
C GLY A 268 -13.05 12.03 7.50
N ILE A 269 -12.76 10.86 6.91
CA ILE A 269 -13.62 10.22 5.90
C ILE A 269 -15.01 9.92 6.49
N VAL A 270 -15.09 9.39 7.72
CA VAL A 270 -16.39 9.17 8.40
C VAL A 270 -17.15 10.48 8.56
N CYS A 271 -16.52 11.54 9.04
CA CYS A 271 -17.14 12.85 9.22
C CYS A 271 -17.67 13.42 7.89
N VAL A 272 -16.87 13.39 6.83
CA VAL A 272 -17.26 13.85 5.48
C VAL A 272 -18.41 13.00 4.94
N SER A 273 -18.37 11.69 5.16
CA SER A 273 -19.45 10.78 4.74
C SER A 273 -20.76 11.03 5.48
N LEU A 274 -20.71 11.36 6.77
CA LEU A 274 -21.92 11.76 7.52
C LEU A 274 -22.51 13.06 6.98
N VAL A 275 -21.66 14.04 6.63
CA VAL A 275 -22.10 15.28 5.95
C VAL A 275 -22.74 14.94 4.60
N ALA A 276 -22.13 14.06 3.81
CA ALA A 276 -22.68 13.62 2.53
C ALA A 276 -24.07 12.96 2.71
N VAL A 277 -24.24 12.09 3.70
CA VAL A 277 -25.53 11.47 4.02
C VAL A 277 -26.57 12.52 4.42
N CYS A 278 -26.21 13.49 5.28
CA CYS A 278 -27.12 14.57 5.67
C CYS A 278 -27.54 15.39 4.45
N LEU A 279 -26.61 15.81 3.61
CA LEU A 279 -26.90 16.54 2.36
C LEU A 279 -27.79 15.70 1.43
N PHE A 280 -27.46 14.42 1.30
CA PHE A 280 -28.24 13.48 0.50
C PHE A 280 -29.69 13.42 0.96
N PHE A 281 -29.96 13.31 2.26
CA PHE A 281 -31.34 13.34 2.78
C PHE A 281 -32.04 14.66 2.55
N VAL A 282 -31.36 15.79 2.74
CA VAL A 282 -31.94 17.14 2.52
C VAL A 282 -32.36 17.32 1.06
N PHE A 283 -31.47 16.98 0.12
CA PHE A 283 -31.71 17.20 -1.32
C PHE A 283 -32.49 16.08 -1.99
N SER A 284 -32.63 14.89 -1.38
CA SER A 284 -33.48 13.81 -1.88
C SER A 284 -34.98 14.06 -1.72
N LYS A 285 -35.36 15.03 -0.88
CA LYS A 285 -36.77 15.34 -0.62
C LYS A 285 -37.46 15.84 -1.90
N HIS A 286 -38.46 15.11 -2.37
CA HIS A 286 -39.31 15.52 -3.48
C HIS A 286 -40.59 16.18 -2.91
N GLU A 287 -41.14 17.19 -3.61
CA GLU A 287 -42.27 18.02 -3.15
C GLU A 287 -43.46 17.25 -2.60
N ASN A 288 -43.68 16.00 -3.03
CA ASN A 288 -44.81 15.16 -2.60
C ASN A 288 -44.38 13.75 -2.17
N ARG A 289 -43.12 13.46 -1.91
CA ARG A 289 -42.67 12.13 -1.49
C ARG A 289 -42.18 12.13 -0.06
N LYS A 290 -42.45 10.99 0.63
CA LYS A 290 -41.91 10.75 1.98
C LYS A 290 -40.38 10.93 1.99
N PHE A 291 -39.90 11.60 3.01
CA PHE A 291 -38.45 11.83 3.25
C PHE A 291 -37.63 10.53 3.25
N LEU A 292 -38.21 9.47 3.83
CA LEU A 292 -37.58 8.17 3.99
C LEU A 292 -38.20 7.18 2.99
N THR A 293 -37.38 6.82 1.98
CA THR A 293 -37.75 5.79 0.98
C THR A 293 -36.66 4.72 0.93
N MET A 294 -36.97 3.54 0.39
CA MET A 294 -35.97 2.47 0.27
C MET A 294 -34.74 2.87 -0.56
N PRO A 295 -34.85 3.58 -1.69
CA PRO A 295 -33.70 4.13 -2.38
C PRO A 295 -32.81 5.02 -1.50
N THR A 296 -33.39 5.92 -0.70
CA THR A 296 -32.61 6.81 0.17
C THR A 296 -31.89 6.05 1.28
N ILE A 297 -32.49 4.97 1.81
CA ILE A 297 -31.85 4.08 2.80
C ILE A 297 -30.69 3.31 2.13
N LEU A 298 -30.89 2.78 0.93
CA LEU A 298 -29.84 2.07 0.20
C LEU A 298 -28.60 2.96 -0.04
N PHE A 299 -28.82 4.19 -0.50
CA PHE A 299 -27.71 5.13 -0.72
C PHE A 299 -27.02 5.54 0.59
N ALA A 300 -27.79 5.78 1.65
CA ALA A 300 -27.22 6.05 2.97
C ALA A 300 -26.36 4.88 3.46
N ALA A 301 -26.84 3.64 3.32
CA ALA A 301 -26.08 2.44 3.65
C ALA A 301 -24.83 2.31 2.77
N TRP A 302 -24.94 2.64 1.47
CA TRP A 302 -23.82 2.58 0.54
C TRP A 302 -22.72 3.61 0.84
N ILE A 303 -23.06 4.75 1.44
CA ILE A 303 -22.06 5.71 1.95
C ILE A 303 -21.54 5.27 3.33
N LEU A 304 -22.42 4.87 4.24
CA LEU A 304 -22.05 4.62 5.63
C LEU A 304 -21.21 3.34 5.82
N VAL A 305 -21.53 2.25 5.09
CA VAL A 305 -20.83 0.98 5.29
C VAL A 305 -19.32 1.11 4.96
N PRO A 306 -18.91 1.56 3.76
CA PRO A 306 -17.48 1.69 3.49
C PRO A 306 -16.83 2.78 4.37
N ALA A 307 -17.53 3.86 4.70
CA ALA A 307 -16.99 4.89 5.60
C ALA A 307 -16.72 4.33 7.00
N LEU A 308 -17.66 3.59 7.59
CA LEU A 308 -17.46 2.94 8.88
C LEU A 308 -16.45 1.81 8.83
N ALA A 309 -16.35 1.12 7.69
CA ALA A 309 -15.34 0.07 7.48
C ALA A 309 -13.90 0.59 7.51
N THR A 310 -13.66 1.88 7.22
CA THR A 310 -12.34 2.50 7.44
C THR A 310 -11.92 2.48 8.92
N GLN A 311 -12.85 2.26 9.85
CA GLN A 311 -12.62 2.13 11.29
C GLN A 311 -12.49 0.66 11.73
N SER A 312 -12.31 -0.29 10.81
CA SER A 312 -12.21 -1.73 11.11
C SER A 312 -11.10 -2.07 12.10
N TYR A 313 -10.07 -1.22 12.21
CA TYR A 313 -8.98 -1.36 13.18
C TYR A 313 -9.49 -1.36 14.64
N LEU A 314 -10.61 -0.69 14.93
CA LEU A 314 -11.24 -0.74 16.25
C LEU A 314 -11.77 -2.15 16.62
N LEU A 315 -11.95 -3.01 15.62
CA LEU A 315 -12.35 -4.41 15.75
C LEU A 315 -11.18 -5.38 15.59
N GLY A 316 -9.94 -4.87 15.54
CA GLY A 316 -8.74 -5.67 15.31
C GLY A 316 -8.52 -6.10 13.86
N VAL A 317 -9.23 -5.50 12.90
CA VAL A 317 -9.07 -5.79 11.47
C VAL A 317 -8.37 -4.60 10.81
N PHE A 318 -7.09 -4.79 10.50
CA PHE A 318 -6.23 -3.74 9.95
C PHE A 318 -6.24 -3.81 8.42
N LEU A 319 -7.05 -2.95 7.80
CA LEU A 319 -7.15 -2.79 6.35
C LEU A 319 -6.97 -1.31 6.00
N ASP A 320 -6.22 -1.06 4.94
CA ASP A 320 -6.01 0.30 4.46
C ASP A 320 -7.34 0.97 4.13
N TYR A 321 -7.51 2.22 4.60
CA TYR A 321 -8.72 3.00 4.37
C TYR A 321 -8.99 3.26 2.88
N GLU A 322 -7.95 3.33 2.04
CA GLU A 322 -8.07 3.59 0.61
C GLU A 322 -8.90 2.52 -0.09
N ARG A 323 -8.82 1.27 0.35
CA ARG A 323 -9.64 0.16 -0.17
C ARG A 323 -11.14 0.41 -0.04
N PHE A 324 -11.57 1.17 0.97
CA PHE A 324 -12.96 1.50 1.19
C PHE A 324 -13.40 2.75 0.42
N LEU A 325 -12.46 3.66 0.07
CA LEU A 325 -12.76 4.84 -0.73
C LEU A 325 -13.31 4.50 -2.11
N TYR A 326 -12.88 3.39 -2.69
CA TYR A 326 -13.37 2.93 -3.99
C TYR A 326 -14.88 2.69 -4.00
N PHE A 327 -15.43 2.22 -2.88
CA PHE A 327 -16.88 2.01 -2.74
C PHE A 327 -17.64 3.28 -2.39
N LEU A 328 -16.96 4.27 -1.83
CA LEU A 328 -17.54 5.57 -1.48
C LEU A 328 -17.67 6.51 -2.66
N ALA A 329 -16.77 6.42 -3.63
CA ALA A 329 -16.69 7.40 -4.72
C ALA A 329 -18.01 7.54 -5.47
N LEU A 330 -18.58 6.45 -5.95
CA LEU A 330 -19.79 6.50 -6.77
C LEU A 330 -21.02 7.05 -6.02
N PRO A 331 -21.41 6.58 -4.82
CA PRO A 331 -22.56 7.13 -4.11
C PRO A 331 -22.36 8.59 -3.69
N VAL A 332 -21.13 9.02 -3.43
CA VAL A 332 -20.82 10.45 -3.15
C VAL A 332 -20.92 11.29 -4.41
N ILE A 333 -20.44 10.81 -5.57
CA ILE A 333 -20.64 11.48 -6.87
C ILE A 333 -22.13 11.65 -7.17
N VAL A 334 -22.97 10.62 -6.89
CA VAL A 334 -24.42 10.72 -7.02
C VAL A 334 -24.98 11.80 -6.07
N CYS A 335 -24.50 11.87 -4.83
CA CYS A 335 -24.89 12.91 -3.89
C CYS A 335 -24.53 14.31 -4.41
N VAL A 336 -23.33 14.52 -4.90
CA VAL A 336 -22.86 15.81 -5.48
C VAL A 336 -23.73 16.19 -6.68
N GLY A 337 -24.01 15.25 -7.59
CA GLY A 337 -24.87 15.49 -8.74
C GLY A 337 -26.31 15.88 -8.35
N LEU A 338 -26.84 15.24 -7.32
CA LEU A 338 -28.16 15.58 -6.76
C LEU A 338 -28.17 17.00 -6.19
N VAL A 339 -27.13 17.38 -5.43
CA VAL A 339 -26.98 18.73 -4.88
C VAL A 339 -26.96 19.76 -6.01
N ILE A 340 -26.14 19.53 -7.06
CA ILE A 340 -26.02 20.43 -8.21
C ILE A 340 -27.39 20.64 -8.88
N VAL A 341 -28.17 19.58 -9.07
CA VAL A 341 -29.47 19.65 -9.74
C VAL A 341 -30.54 20.35 -8.88
N ARG A 342 -30.46 20.20 -7.56
CA ARG A 342 -31.50 20.65 -6.63
C ARG A 342 -31.23 22.01 -5.97
N LEU A 343 -29.94 22.39 -5.84
CA LEU A 343 -29.54 23.63 -5.21
C LEU A 343 -30.19 24.87 -5.81
N PRO A 344 -30.25 25.05 -7.18
CA PRO A 344 -30.94 26.17 -7.79
C PRO A 344 -32.42 26.27 -7.42
N LYS A 345 -33.14 25.13 -7.42
CA LYS A 345 -34.54 25.08 -7.02
C LYS A 345 -34.74 25.44 -5.55
N SER A 346 -33.89 24.87 -4.66
CA SER A 346 -33.97 25.14 -3.23
C SER A 346 -33.69 26.62 -2.91
N MET A 347 -32.78 27.26 -3.66
CA MET A 347 -32.51 28.70 -3.53
C MET A 347 -33.69 29.53 -4.03
N PHE A 348 -34.37 29.11 -5.11
CA PHE A 348 -35.54 29.78 -5.64
C PHE A 348 -36.74 29.64 -4.68
N ASP A 349 -36.93 28.45 -4.11
CA ASP A 349 -38.00 28.18 -3.14
C ASP A 349 -37.78 28.93 -1.82
N LEU A 350 -36.53 29.05 -1.35
CA LEU A 350 -36.13 29.92 -0.26
C LEU A 350 -36.40 31.41 -0.56
N GLY A 351 -36.17 31.83 -1.79
CA GLY A 351 -36.49 33.17 -2.27
C GLY A 351 -38.01 33.44 -2.24
N HIS A 352 -38.82 32.48 -2.68
CA HIS A 352 -40.29 32.58 -2.64
C HIS A 352 -40.84 32.45 -1.20
N LEU A 353 -40.26 31.63 -0.35
CA LEU A 353 -40.59 31.56 1.07
C LEU A 353 -40.28 32.89 1.76
N THR A 354 -39.14 33.51 1.46
CA THR A 354 -38.78 34.83 1.99
C THR A 354 -39.73 35.93 1.48
N GLN A 355 -40.18 35.87 0.23
CA GLN A 355 -41.23 36.80 -0.28
C GLN A 355 -42.59 36.60 0.39
N ARG A 356 -43.00 35.33 0.64
CA ARG A 356 -44.24 35.04 1.41
C ARG A 356 -44.16 35.47 2.88
N TRP A 357 -43.00 35.36 3.50
CA TRP A 357 -42.79 35.81 4.90
C TRP A 357 -42.68 37.33 5.01
N VAL A 358 -42.22 38.02 3.94
CA VAL A 358 -42.20 39.49 3.88
C VAL A 358 -43.63 40.05 3.84
N HIS A 359 -44.63 39.31 3.36
CA HIS A 359 -46.04 39.75 3.36
C HIS A 359 -46.78 39.46 4.70
N VAL A 360 -46.23 38.68 5.62
CA VAL A 360 -46.90 38.31 6.89
C VAL A 360 -46.28 38.98 8.13
N GLY A 361 -45.25 39.82 7.95
CA GLY A 361 -44.68 40.54 9.09
C GLY A 361 -43.26 41.04 8.83
N SER A 362 -43.14 42.35 8.86
CA SER A 362 -41.97 43.12 8.53
C SER A 362 -40.78 42.95 9.46
N LYS A 363 -40.22 41.75 9.72
CA LYS A 363 -39.06 41.70 10.62
C LYS A 363 -37.93 40.72 10.31
N HIS A 364 -37.99 39.85 9.31
CA HIS A 364 -36.86 39.01 9.02
C HIS A 364 -36.49 39.01 7.52
N LYS A 365 -35.75 40.04 7.10
CA LYS A 365 -34.90 39.93 5.90
C LYS A 365 -33.88 38.86 6.21
N VAL A 366 -33.90 37.72 5.45
CA VAL A 366 -32.72 36.81 5.39
C VAL A 366 -31.56 37.69 5.05
N SER A 367 -30.68 37.89 6.02
CA SER A 367 -29.62 38.88 5.90
C SER A 367 -28.73 38.41 4.75
N ARG A 368 -28.17 39.34 3.98
CA ARG A 368 -27.10 39.08 3.02
C ARG A 368 -26.07 38.10 3.62
N LYS A 369 -25.85 38.17 4.92
CA LYS A 369 -24.95 37.30 5.69
C LYS A 369 -25.39 35.81 5.66
N THR A 370 -26.67 35.50 5.75
CA THR A 370 -27.16 34.10 5.72
C THR A 370 -27.08 33.53 4.31
N ALA A 371 -27.38 34.29 3.27
CA ALA A 371 -27.20 33.87 1.89
C ALA A 371 -25.71 33.67 1.54
N THR A 372 -24.84 34.57 2.01
CA THR A 372 -23.40 34.42 1.85
C THR A 372 -22.86 33.21 2.64
N ALA A 373 -23.34 32.95 3.86
CA ALA A 373 -22.93 31.79 4.64
C ALA A 373 -23.35 30.48 3.98
N LEU A 374 -24.55 30.42 3.40
CA LEU A 374 -25.03 29.26 2.62
C LEU A 374 -24.20 29.04 1.37
N LEU A 375 -23.84 30.10 0.65
CA LEU A 375 -22.99 30.03 -0.54
C LEU A 375 -21.57 29.58 -0.16
N ILE A 376 -20.98 30.14 0.91
CA ILE A 376 -19.68 29.72 1.41
C ILE A 376 -19.73 28.26 1.86
N SER A 377 -20.76 27.85 2.58
CA SER A 377 -20.93 26.44 2.98
C SER A 377 -21.04 25.51 1.78
N ALA A 378 -21.77 25.90 0.73
CA ALA A 378 -21.86 25.14 -0.52
C ALA A 378 -20.50 25.06 -1.24
N LEU A 379 -19.76 26.16 -1.29
CA LEU A 379 -18.41 26.20 -1.87
C LEU A 379 -17.41 25.35 -1.04
N VAL A 380 -17.47 25.40 0.29
CA VAL A 380 -16.65 24.56 1.17
C VAL A 380 -16.98 23.08 0.95
N VAL A 381 -18.27 22.74 0.91
CA VAL A 381 -18.70 21.36 0.60
C VAL A 381 -18.22 20.93 -0.78
N PHE A 382 -18.34 21.79 -1.79
CA PHE A 382 -17.84 21.51 -3.13
C PHE A 382 -16.32 21.30 -3.13
N ALA A 383 -15.57 22.14 -2.44
CA ALA A 383 -14.14 22.01 -2.30
C ALA A 383 -13.72 20.70 -1.61
N LEU A 384 -14.46 20.25 -0.59
CA LEU A 384 -14.23 18.96 0.10
C LEU A 384 -14.39 17.75 -0.83
N PHE A 385 -15.23 17.86 -1.87
CA PHE A 385 -15.45 16.78 -2.83
C PHE A 385 -14.64 16.92 -4.13
N THR A 386 -13.85 17.99 -4.27
CA THR A 386 -12.97 18.19 -5.44
C THR A 386 -12.00 17.00 -5.67
N PRO A 387 -11.41 16.37 -4.63
CA PRO A 387 -10.52 15.22 -4.81
C PRO A 387 -11.19 13.98 -5.45
N LEU A 388 -12.52 13.94 -5.51
CA LEU A 388 -13.23 12.86 -6.20
C LEU A 388 -13.13 12.94 -7.73
N PHE A 389 -12.65 14.06 -8.28
CA PHE A 389 -12.62 14.30 -9.70
C PHE A 389 -11.19 14.49 -10.21
N ALA A 390 -10.79 13.66 -11.15
CA ALA A 390 -9.51 13.80 -11.83
C ALA A 390 -9.67 14.64 -13.09
N THR A 391 -9.00 15.78 -13.12
CA THR A 391 -8.74 16.46 -14.38
C THR A 391 -7.81 15.63 -15.26
N PRO A 392 -7.70 15.88 -16.58
CA PRO A 392 -6.76 15.16 -17.44
C PRO A 392 -5.31 15.17 -16.93
N ASN A 393 -4.85 16.28 -16.35
CA ASN A 393 -3.51 16.39 -15.79
C ASN A 393 -3.34 15.54 -14.52
N VAL A 394 -4.35 15.50 -13.65
CA VAL A 394 -4.32 14.64 -12.45
C VAL A 394 -4.37 13.16 -12.84
N GLY A 395 -5.19 12.82 -13.82
CA GLY A 395 -5.25 11.45 -14.35
C GLY A 395 -3.93 11.02 -14.99
N ALA A 396 -3.29 11.88 -15.78
CA ALA A 396 -1.98 11.62 -16.35
C ALA A 396 -0.90 11.43 -15.25
N GLY A 397 -0.90 12.29 -14.23
CA GLY A 397 0.01 12.16 -13.09
C GLY A 397 -0.17 10.84 -12.30
N GLN A 398 -1.42 10.36 -12.17
CA GLN A 398 -1.68 9.04 -11.58
C GLN A 398 -1.13 7.90 -12.44
N VAL A 399 -1.31 7.97 -13.76
CA VAL A 399 -0.75 6.99 -14.70
C VAL A 399 0.78 6.96 -14.62
N ASP A 400 1.42 8.13 -14.64
CA ASP A 400 2.88 8.23 -14.57
C ASP A 400 3.43 7.70 -13.24
N PHE A 401 2.72 7.94 -12.13
CA PHE A 401 3.11 7.40 -10.80
C PHE A 401 3.12 5.87 -10.77
N PHE A 402 2.16 5.21 -11.44
CA PHE A 402 2.06 3.75 -11.50
C PHE A 402 2.75 3.14 -12.74
N GLN A 403 3.53 3.91 -13.48
CA GLN A 403 4.25 3.40 -14.64
C GLN A 403 5.44 2.56 -14.22
N VAL A 404 5.30 1.25 -14.26
CA VAL A 404 6.30 0.28 -13.78
C VAL A 404 7.05 -0.43 -14.91
N MET A 405 6.65 -0.22 -16.17
CA MET A 405 7.24 -0.92 -17.32
C MET A 405 7.64 0.04 -18.43
N ASN A 406 8.84 -0.13 -18.92
CA ASN A 406 9.37 0.59 -20.07
C ASN A 406 9.89 -0.38 -21.14
N LYS A 407 10.37 0.16 -22.25
CA LYS A 407 10.81 -0.66 -23.40
C LYS A 407 12.01 -1.57 -23.08
N PRO A 408 13.13 -1.11 -22.48
CA PRO A 408 14.25 -1.97 -22.10
C PRO A 408 13.86 -3.09 -21.13
N GLU A 409 12.98 -2.80 -20.18
CA GLU A 409 12.46 -3.79 -19.22
C GLU A 409 11.64 -4.86 -19.94
N TYR A 410 10.73 -4.46 -20.82
CA TYR A 410 9.93 -5.41 -21.58
C TYR A 410 10.74 -6.24 -22.58
N GLU A 411 11.76 -5.66 -23.22
CA GLU A 411 12.72 -6.40 -24.05
C GLU A 411 13.44 -7.48 -23.24
N THR A 412 13.77 -7.20 -21.97
CA THR A 412 14.34 -8.21 -21.06
C THR A 412 13.35 -9.34 -20.80
N ILE A 413 12.07 -9.04 -20.56
CA ILE A 413 11.03 -10.04 -20.39
C ILE A 413 10.89 -10.93 -21.61
N GLN A 414 10.91 -10.35 -22.81
CA GLN A 414 10.91 -11.10 -24.07
C GLN A 414 12.15 -11.98 -24.22
N TRP A 415 13.32 -11.45 -23.83
CA TRP A 415 14.54 -12.23 -23.86
C TRP A 415 14.48 -13.42 -22.89
N ILE A 416 13.99 -13.22 -21.65
CA ILE A 416 13.78 -14.30 -20.67
C ILE A 416 12.85 -15.37 -21.24
N ASN A 417 11.74 -14.95 -21.83
CA ASN A 417 10.80 -15.90 -22.45
C ASN A 417 11.42 -16.75 -23.54
N ALA A 418 12.26 -16.15 -24.38
CA ALA A 418 12.86 -16.82 -25.53
C ALA A 418 14.11 -17.68 -25.18
N ASN A 419 14.88 -17.27 -24.16
CA ASN A 419 16.23 -17.81 -23.93
C ASN A 419 16.39 -18.61 -22.62
N THR A 420 15.34 -18.73 -21.80
CA THR A 420 15.40 -19.50 -20.56
C THR A 420 14.47 -20.72 -20.60
N PRO A 421 14.80 -21.82 -19.91
CA PRO A 421 13.92 -22.97 -19.80
C PRO A 421 12.58 -22.61 -19.14
N VAL A 422 11.48 -23.29 -19.53
CA VAL A 422 10.12 -22.96 -19.07
C VAL A 422 9.95 -23.08 -17.55
N GLY A 423 10.66 -23.99 -16.89
CA GLY A 423 10.58 -24.19 -15.43
C GLY A 423 11.55 -23.36 -14.61
N SER A 424 12.29 -22.43 -15.23
CA SER A 424 13.30 -21.62 -14.53
C SER A 424 12.66 -20.66 -13.54
N VAL A 425 13.04 -20.76 -12.27
CA VAL A 425 12.60 -19.83 -11.23
C VAL A 425 13.43 -18.55 -11.31
N CYS A 426 12.74 -17.42 -11.44
CA CYS A 426 13.35 -16.09 -11.48
C CYS A 426 13.17 -15.37 -10.13
N VAL A 427 14.17 -14.60 -9.77
CA VAL A 427 14.13 -13.65 -8.64
C VAL A 427 14.24 -12.25 -9.21
N ALA A 428 13.31 -11.39 -8.87
CA ALA A 428 13.28 -9.97 -9.24
C ALA A 428 12.56 -9.18 -8.15
N ASP A 429 12.60 -7.85 -8.20
CA ASP A 429 11.74 -7.03 -7.36
C ASP A 429 10.25 -7.31 -7.62
N ALA A 430 9.39 -6.94 -6.68
CA ALA A 430 7.99 -7.34 -6.69
C ALA A 430 7.25 -6.92 -7.96
N GLU A 431 7.43 -5.68 -8.40
CA GLU A 431 6.73 -5.14 -9.57
C GLU A 431 7.18 -5.81 -10.86
N PHE A 432 8.48 -5.98 -11.02
CA PHE A 432 9.03 -6.62 -12.21
C PHE A 432 8.79 -8.14 -12.20
N GLY A 433 8.79 -8.76 -11.03
CA GLY A 433 8.46 -10.17 -10.84
C GLY A 433 7.07 -10.53 -11.36
N TRP A 434 6.06 -9.68 -11.14
CA TRP A 434 4.74 -9.87 -11.72
C TRP A 434 4.77 -9.90 -13.25
N TRP A 435 5.50 -8.98 -13.87
CA TRP A 435 5.62 -8.94 -15.32
C TRP A 435 6.42 -10.13 -15.88
N ILE A 436 7.46 -10.58 -15.18
CA ILE A 436 8.17 -11.82 -15.56
C ILE A 436 7.22 -13.02 -15.49
N SER A 437 6.49 -13.17 -14.40
CA SER A 437 5.56 -14.31 -14.23
C SER A 437 4.46 -14.32 -15.30
N GLY A 438 3.92 -13.16 -15.66
CA GLY A 438 2.88 -13.03 -16.68
C GLY A 438 3.43 -13.18 -18.11
N PHE A 439 4.37 -12.34 -18.48
CA PHE A 439 4.75 -12.19 -19.89
C PHE A 439 5.98 -13.01 -20.31
N ALA A 440 6.92 -13.27 -19.39
CA ALA A 440 7.97 -14.23 -19.65
C ALA A 440 7.53 -15.68 -19.42
N LYS A 441 6.39 -15.89 -18.76
CA LYS A 441 5.86 -17.21 -18.42
C LYS A 441 6.86 -18.07 -17.65
N ARG A 442 7.55 -17.45 -16.71
CA ARG A 442 8.52 -18.09 -15.82
C ARG A 442 8.05 -17.94 -14.37
N PRO A 443 8.17 -19.01 -13.56
CA PRO A 443 7.89 -18.86 -12.13
C PRO A 443 8.77 -17.79 -11.52
N THR A 444 8.19 -16.93 -10.69
CA THR A 444 8.95 -16.02 -9.82
C THR A 444 8.93 -16.53 -8.40
N LEU A 445 10.01 -16.32 -7.67
CA LEU A 445 10.06 -16.74 -6.27
C LEU A 445 9.10 -15.90 -5.43
N SER A 446 9.14 -14.61 -5.61
CA SER A 446 8.13 -13.70 -5.07
C SER A 446 7.90 -12.56 -6.04
N ALA A 447 6.64 -12.13 -6.13
CA ALA A 447 6.24 -10.97 -6.91
C ALA A 447 5.27 -10.09 -6.10
N VAL A 448 5.28 -10.19 -4.78
CA VAL A 448 4.44 -9.42 -3.88
C VAL A 448 5.31 -8.66 -2.91
N ASP A 449 5.08 -7.35 -2.84
CA ASP A 449 5.67 -6.52 -1.79
C ASP A 449 5.25 -7.07 -0.42
N PRO A 450 6.17 -7.23 0.53
CA PRO A 450 5.92 -7.79 1.85
C PRO A 450 4.74 -7.19 2.60
N GLN A 451 4.52 -5.91 2.45
CA GLN A 451 3.40 -5.19 3.08
C GLN A 451 2.01 -5.64 2.58
N TYR A 452 1.94 -6.32 1.44
CA TYR A 452 0.69 -6.79 0.84
C TYR A 452 0.48 -8.29 0.96
N LEU A 453 1.39 -9.01 1.64
CA LEU A 453 1.27 -10.45 1.84
C LEU A 453 0.03 -10.78 2.68
N ILE A 454 -0.76 -11.71 2.19
CA ILE A 454 -2.01 -12.14 2.83
C ILE A 454 -1.86 -13.56 3.38
N LEU A 455 -1.04 -14.39 2.73
CA LEU A 455 -0.92 -15.80 3.01
C LEU A 455 0.42 -16.11 3.70
N ARG A 456 0.35 -16.96 4.71
CA ARG A 456 1.52 -17.32 5.51
C ARG A 456 2.65 -17.94 4.69
N HIS A 457 2.31 -18.80 3.74
CA HIS A 457 3.30 -19.47 2.88
C HIS A 457 3.99 -18.54 1.88
N GLU A 458 3.45 -17.35 1.63
CA GLU A 458 4.06 -16.35 0.74
C GLU A 458 5.21 -15.61 1.41
N PHE A 459 5.27 -15.67 2.72
CA PHE A 459 6.20 -14.88 3.52
C PHE A 459 7.65 -15.32 3.33
N GLU A 460 7.92 -16.62 3.41
CA GLU A 460 9.28 -17.14 3.28
C GLU A 460 9.87 -16.90 1.86
N PRO A 461 9.16 -17.19 0.76
CA PRO A 461 9.64 -16.82 -0.58
C PRO A 461 9.89 -15.34 -0.76
N ALA A 462 9.04 -14.48 -0.18
CA ALA A 462 9.21 -13.03 -0.25
C ALA A 462 10.45 -12.57 0.54
N LYS A 463 10.68 -13.11 1.74
CA LYS A 463 11.88 -12.87 2.56
C LYS A 463 13.15 -13.27 1.81
N VAL A 464 13.16 -14.47 1.24
CA VAL A 464 14.29 -14.97 0.47
C VAL A 464 14.54 -14.09 -0.77
N THR A 465 13.49 -13.69 -1.49
CA THR A 465 13.63 -12.79 -2.64
C THR A 465 14.28 -11.47 -2.24
N SER A 466 13.76 -10.82 -1.20
CA SER A 466 14.32 -9.55 -0.72
C SER A 466 15.77 -9.71 -0.28
N ASN A 467 16.06 -10.74 0.50
CA ASN A 467 17.43 -11.00 0.96
C ASN A 467 18.38 -11.25 -0.20
N LEU A 468 17.98 -11.98 -1.24
CA LEU A 468 18.78 -12.17 -2.44
C LEU A 468 19.06 -10.86 -3.18
N LEU A 469 18.07 -9.97 -3.26
CA LEU A 469 18.19 -8.72 -4.01
C LEU A 469 18.91 -7.62 -3.23
N THR A 470 18.69 -7.55 -1.92
CA THR A 470 19.11 -6.41 -1.09
C THR A 470 20.09 -6.79 0.01
N ALA A 471 20.46 -8.09 0.15
CA ALA A 471 21.32 -8.51 1.24
C ALA A 471 22.68 -7.87 1.13
N ASP A 472 22.98 -7.03 2.08
CA ASP A 472 24.31 -6.48 2.30
C ASP A 472 25.19 -7.49 3.06
N TYR A 473 24.54 -8.52 3.63
CA TYR A 473 25.17 -9.63 4.34
C TYR A 473 24.99 -10.91 3.55
N LEU A 474 26.03 -11.31 2.85
CA LEU A 474 26.14 -12.65 2.29
C LEU A 474 27.06 -13.47 3.15
N ILE A 475 26.63 -14.67 3.49
CA ILE A 475 27.53 -15.66 4.07
C ILE A 475 27.94 -16.58 2.94
N ASP A 476 29.18 -16.47 2.56
CA ASP A 476 29.82 -17.39 1.63
C ASP A 476 30.80 -18.27 2.38
N ASN A 477 30.68 -19.60 2.25
CA ASN A 477 31.56 -20.59 2.88
C ASN A 477 31.82 -20.39 4.38
N GLY A 478 30.82 -19.89 5.11
CA GLY A 478 30.93 -19.60 6.53
C GLY A 478 31.62 -18.27 6.89
N LEU A 479 31.95 -17.46 5.92
CA LEU A 479 32.40 -16.08 6.12
C LEU A 479 31.20 -15.14 6.16
N VAL A 480 31.25 -14.16 7.04
CA VAL A 480 30.33 -13.02 7.04
C VAL A 480 30.92 -11.95 6.14
N GLU A 481 30.29 -11.70 5.02
CA GLU A 481 30.70 -10.62 4.12
C GLU A 481 29.77 -9.42 4.29
N VAL A 482 30.31 -8.30 4.76
CA VAL A 482 29.63 -7.00 4.69
C VAL A 482 29.96 -6.39 3.34
N LYS A 483 28.94 -6.32 2.47
CA LYS A 483 29.05 -5.48 1.27
C LYS A 483 28.44 -4.12 1.59
N GLN A 484 28.99 -3.08 1.02
CA GLN A 484 28.60 -1.70 1.24
C GLN A 484 27.08 -1.53 1.15
N ALA A 485 26.44 -1.32 2.31
CA ALA A 485 25.04 -1.01 2.39
C ALA A 485 24.85 0.45 1.99
N GLY A 486 23.99 0.67 1.02
CA GLY A 486 23.57 2.00 0.64
C GLY A 486 24.22 2.50 -0.62
N ALA A 487 23.38 2.85 -1.56
CA ALA A 487 23.74 3.62 -2.72
C ALA A 487 24.45 4.88 -2.28
N TYR A 488 25.65 5.08 -2.75
CA TYR A 488 26.22 6.42 -2.81
C TYR A 488 25.38 7.20 -3.82
N ALA A 489 24.27 7.75 -3.36
CA ALA A 489 23.57 8.74 -4.14
C ALA A 489 24.51 9.93 -4.28
N SER A 490 25.06 10.13 -5.47
CA SER A 490 25.76 11.34 -5.92
C SER A 490 26.49 12.12 -4.82
N GLY A 491 27.65 11.63 -4.48
CA GLY A 491 28.78 12.53 -4.21
C GLY A 491 28.87 13.21 -2.89
N ASN A 492 28.40 12.75 -1.74
CA ASN A 492 28.84 13.26 -0.41
C ASN A 492 27.93 12.89 0.76
N THR A 493 26.88 12.11 0.55
CA THR A 493 26.03 11.64 1.64
C THR A 493 26.22 10.13 1.82
N HIS A 494 26.57 9.74 3.03
CA HIS A 494 26.71 8.35 3.41
C HIS A 494 25.60 8.03 4.40
N GLU A 495 24.72 7.13 4.03
CA GLU A 495 23.67 6.66 4.91
C GLU A 495 24.11 5.34 5.53
N ILE A 496 24.29 5.36 6.86
CA ILE A 496 24.60 4.17 7.62
C ILE A 496 23.28 3.53 8.03
N SER A 497 22.96 2.43 7.45
CA SER A 497 21.86 1.61 7.92
C SER A 497 22.43 0.33 8.49
N ALA A 498 22.27 0.14 9.79
CA ALA A 498 22.52 -1.15 10.40
C ALA A 498 21.35 -2.08 10.03
N ILE A 499 21.53 -2.89 9.02
CA ILE A 499 20.55 -3.89 8.59
C ILE A 499 20.78 -5.12 9.47
N LEU A 500 19.89 -5.34 10.42
CA LEU A 500 19.90 -6.52 11.25
C LEU A 500 19.06 -7.63 10.60
N ASN A 501 19.40 -8.85 10.86
CA ASN A 501 18.96 -10.07 10.18
C ASN A 501 17.44 -10.31 10.06
N ASP A 502 16.62 -9.58 10.80
CA ASP A 502 15.16 -9.59 10.74
C ASP A 502 14.58 -8.43 9.94
N SER A 503 15.43 -7.71 9.23
CA SER A 503 15.11 -6.44 8.55
C SER A 503 14.11 -6.56 7.41
N TYR A 504 13.81 -7.76 6.94
CA TYR A 504 12.85 -7.92 5.86
C TYR A 504 11.43 -7.46 6.22
N ILE A 505 11.00 -7.78 7.44
CA ILE A 505 9.69 -7.35 7.97
C ILE A 505 9.80 -5.97 8.61
N HIS A 506 11.00 -5.58 9.01
CA HIS A 506 11.27 -4.38 9.78
C HIS A 506 12.37 -3.59 9.08
N PRO A 507 11.98 -2.65 8.20
CA PRO A 507 12.96 -1.77 7.60
C PRO A 507 13.75 -1.08 8.70
N THR A 508 15.02 -0.91 8.46
CA THR A 508 16.02 -0.29 9.31
C THR A 508 15.44 0.74 10.26
N ILE A 509 15.45 0.44 11.55
CA ILE A 509 14.92 1.32 12.58
C ILE A 509 15.97 2.37 12.95
N PHE A 510 17.24 2.09 12.67
CA PHE A 510 18.36 2.98 12.95
C PHE A 510 19.02 3.39 11.63
N SER A 511 18.96 4.66 11.30
CA SER A 511 19.62 5.25 10.14
C SER A 511 20.33 6.52 10.56
N VAL A 512 21.60 6.61 10.23
CA VAL A 512 22.42 7.80 10.49
C VAL A 512 22.88 8.38 9.14
N ASN A 513 22.66 9.66 8.98
CA ASN A 513 23.08 10.38 7.78
C ASN A 513 24.32 11.22 8.07
N ASP A 514 25.39 11.00 7.34
CA ASP A 514 26.66 11.74 7.46
C ASP A 514 26.51 13.25 7.41
N THR A 515 25.54 13.77 6.66
CA THR A 515 25.30 15.22 6.58
C THR A 515 24.89 15.81 7.92
N GLN A 516 24.37 14.99 8.82
CA GLN A 516 23.85 15.39 10.10
C GLN A 516 24.82 15.08 11.26
N ILE A 517 25.79 14.19 11.04
CA ILE A 517 26.82 13.92 12.08
C ILE A 517 27.73 15.14 12.19
N SER A 518 27.90 15.64 13.41
CA SER A 518 28.79 16.77 13.67
C SER A 518 29.79 16.48 14.77
N LEU A 519 31.04 16.95 14.56
CA LEU A 519 32.14 16.87 15.49
C LEU A 519 32.47 18.25 16.00
N LEU A 520 32.47 18.41 17.34
CA LEU A 520 33.04 19.58 18.00
C LEU A 520 34.45 19.23 18.47
N TYR A 521 35.42 20.05 18.08
CA TYR A 521 36.81 19.89 18.46
C TYR A 521 37.47 21.23 18.66
N ARG A 522 38.62 21.26 19.33
CA ARG A 522 39.44 22.45 19.49
C ARG A 522 40.72 22.30 18.67
N GLU A 523 41.01 23.31 17.88
CA GLU A 523 42.29 23.42 17.18
C GLU A 523 43.03 24.66 17.71
N LYS A 524 44.23 24.41 18.25
CA LYS A 524 45.02 25.50 18.94
C LYS A 524 44.24 26.24 19.99
N GLY A 525 43.34 25.53 20.70
CA GLY A 525 42.48 26.12 21.74
C GLY A 525 41.22 26.83 21.25
N THR A 526 41.02 26.94 19.95
CA THR A 526 39.80 27.52 19.35
C THR A 526 38.78 26.42 19.04
N SER A 527 37.56 26.56 19.52
CA SER A 527 36.46 25.62 19.27
C SER A 527 36.03 25.70 17.80
N GLN A 528 35.89 24.54 17.18
CA GLN A 528 35.47 24.34 15.80
C GLN A 528 34.33 23.31 15.77
N GLN A 529 33.40 23.48 14.84
CA GLN A 529 32.37 22.49 14.55
C GLN A 529 32.48 22.06 13.09
N LEU A 530 32.43 20.76 12.84
CA LEU A 530 32.57 20.17 11.52
C LEU A 530 31.49 19.13 11.30
N SER A 531 30.79 19.17 10.15
CA SER A 531 29.95 18.07 9.69
C SER A 531 30.79 17.05 8.96
N LEU A 532 30.51 15.75 9.12
CA LEU A 532 31.22 14.68 8.41
C LEU A 532 31.06 14.77 6.89
N SER A 533 29.97 15.36 6.41
CA SER A 533 29.75 15.61 4.98
C SER A 533 30.75 16.57 4.32
N THR A 534 31.49 17.36 5.12
CA THR A 534 32.49 18.29 4.58
C THR A 534 33.81 17.64 4.20
N PHE A 535 34.01 16.37 4.56
CA PHE A 535 35.20 15.64 4.15
C PHE A 535 35.14 15.29 2.67
N MET A 536 36.30 15.31 2.01
CA MET A 536 36.43 14.77 0.67
C MET A 536 36.12 13.27 0.67
N LYS A 537 35.91 12.71 -0.52
CA LYS A 537 35.55 11.31 -0.78
C LYS A 537 36.17 10.37 0.26
N PRO A 538 35.36 9.66 1.05
CA PRO A 538 35.85 8.76 2.09
C PRO A 538 36.55 7.53 1.45
N GLU A 539 37.54 7.00 2.13
CA GLU A 539 38.09 5.69 1.83
C GLU A 539 37.27 4.62 2.51
N THR A 540 36.86 3.61 1.78
CA THR A 540 36.08 2.49 2.31
C THR A 540 36.88 1.20 2.24
N LYS A 541 36.76 0.36 3.27
CA LYS A 541 37.40 -0.94 3.34
C LYS A 541 36.43 -1.93 3.96
N VAL A 542 36.41 -3.14 3.44
CA VAL A 542 35.68 -4.27 4.02
C VAL A 542 36.71 -5.25 4.55
N GLU A 543 36.51 -5.70 5.81
CA GLU A 543 37.33 -6.71 6.46
C GLU A 543 36.43 -7.89 6.84
N ASN A 544 36.64 -9.03 6.19
CA ASN A 544 35.85 -10.23 6.41
C ASN A 544 36.65 -11.22 7.27
N GLY A 545 36.01 -11.75 8.31
CA GLY A 545 36.55 -12.76 9.21
C GLY A 545 35.62 -13.98 9.35
N SER A 546 36.05 -14.99 10.07
CA SER A 546 35.25 -16.19 10.33
C SER A 546 34.04 -15.92 11.22
N ASP A 547 34.20 -14.99 12.16
CA ASP A 547 33.22 -14.72 13.22
C ASP A 547 32.65 -13.30 13.20
N SER A 548 33.25 -12.40 12.39
CA SER A 548 32.80 -11.05 12.24
C SER A 548 33.23 -10.48 10.90
N ALA A 549 32.52 -9.48 10.43
CA ALA A 549 32.93 -8.65 9.31
C ALA A 549 32.77 -7.17 9.67
N SER A 550 33.73 -6.36 9.24
CA SER A 550 33.73 -4.93 9.51
C SER A 550 33.72 -4.15 8.20
N PHE A 551 32.90 -3.11 8.18
CA PHE A 551 32.88 -2.09 7.15
C PHE A 551 33.47 -0.80 7.73
N LEU A 552 34.58 -0.33 7.15
CA LEU A 552 35.31 0.84 7.61
C LEU A 552 35.16 1.98 6.60
N VAL A 553 34.81 3.14 7.11
CA VAL A 553 34.73 4.39 6.33
C VAL A 553 35.68 5.40 6.96
N THR A 554 36.80 5.65 6.31
CA THR A 554 37.82 6.60 6.81
C THR A 554 37.72 7.93 6.08
N ARG A 555 37.53 8.96 6.86
CA ARG A 555 37.52 10.37 6.42
C ARG A 555 38.72 11.06 7.00
N GLN A 556 39.39 11.84 6.19
CA GLN A 556 40.61 12.51 6.62
C GLN A 556 40.70 13.95 6.13
N ASN A 557 41.31 14.78 6.97
CA ASN A 557 41.77 16.10 6.61
C ASN A 557 43.21 16.30 7.03
N GLN A 558 43.74 17.51 6.97
CA GLN A 558 45.13 17.80 7.36
C GLN A 558 45.36 17.64 8.88
N ALA A 559 44.32 17.79 9.70
CA ALA A 559 44.42 17.85 11.16
C ALA A 559 44.14 16.51 11.85
N PHE A 560 43.24 15.67 11.31
CA PHE A 560 42.86 14.40 11.94
C PHE A 560 42.18 13.42 10.97
N ASN A 561 42.02 12.17 11.42
CA ASN A 561 41.23 11.12 10.79
C ASN A 561 40.03 10.81 11.64
N ILE A 562 38.92 10.47 10.97
CA ILE A 562 37.76 9.81 11.57
C ILE A 562 37.53 8.50 10.83
N THR A 563 37.59 7.40 11.53
CA THR A 563 37.21 6.09 11.00
C THR A 563 35.92 5.66 11.67
N GLU A 564 34.93 5.45 10.88
CA GLU A 564 33.70 4.82 11.28
C GLU A 564 33.77 3.35 10.93
N GLU A 565 33.58 2.50 11.91
CA GLU A 565 33.61 1.04 11.79
C GLU A 565 32.24 0.48 12.19
N ILE A 566 31.64 -0.27 11.28
CA ILE A 566 30.42 -1.06 11.55
C ILE A 566 30.85 -2.52 11.55
N THR A 567 30.78 -3.17 12.71
CA THR A 567 31.13 -4.57 12.85
C THR A 567 29.90 -5.41 13.13
N ILE A 568 29.74 -6.47 12.35
CA ILE A 568 28.69 -7.46 12.49
C ILE A 568 29.34 -8.76 12.91
N TYR A 569 28.71 -9.41 13.85
CA TYR A 569 29.20 -10.66 14.41
C TYR A 569 28.32 -11.82 13.94
N LYS A 570 28.98 -12.91 13.57
CA LYS A 570 28.30 -14.15 13.25
C LYS A 570 27.48 -14.57 14.45
N GLY A 571 26.24 -14.81 14.19
CA GLY A 571 25.46 -15.34 15.25
C GLY A 571 24.74 -14.30 16.14
N VAL A 572 24.70 -12.98 15.85
CA VAL A 572 24.21 -11.94 16.77
C VAL A 572 23.27 -10.95 16.08
N ASN A 573 22.12 -10.62 16.67
CA ASN A 573 21.13 -9.67 16.14
C ASN A 573 21.47 -8.21 16.43
N PHE A 574 22.74 -7.88 16.51
CA PHE A 574 23.18 -6.50 16.70
C PHE A 574 24.48 -6.22 15.96
N ALA A 575 24.70 -4.96 15.66
CA ALA A 575 25.95 -4.46 15.11
C ALA A 575 26.66 -3.59 16.14
N LYS A 576 28.00 -3.63 16.17
CA LYS A 576 28.81 -2.63 16.85
C LYS A 576 29.12 -1.50 15.90
N ILE A 577 28.88 -0.26 16.33
CA ILE A 577 29.25 0.94 15.60
C ILE A 577 30.30 1.68 16.42
N SER A 578 31.46 1.97 15.81
CA SER A 578 32.54 2.68 16.46
C SER A 578 33.00 3.88 15.61
N PHE A 579 33.15 5.03 16.23
CA PHE A 579 33.81 6.20 15.65
C PHE A 579 35.16 6.36 16.31
N ILE A 580 36.22 6.12 15.56
CA ILE A 580 37.62 6.21 16.01
C ILE A 580 38.21 7.51 15.44
N LEU A 581 38.56 8.42 16.35
CA LEU A 581 39.12 9.73 16.03
C LEU A 581 40.61 9.77 16.38
N GLN A 582 41.43 10.16 15.45
CA GLN A 582 42.90 10.23 15.63
C GLN A 582 43.42 11.54 15.07
N ASN A 583 44.10 12.34 15.89
CA ASN A 583 44.75 13.53 15.42
C ASN A 583 46.03 13.20 14.60
N LYS A 584 46.29 14.04 13.61
CA LYS A 584 47.54 14.05 12.82
C LYS A 584 48.48 15.09 13.33
N THR A 585 47.99 16.08 14.06
CA THR A 585 48.74 17.23 14.56
C THR A 585 48.53 17.35 16.06
N ALA A 586 49.57 17.72 16.78
CA ALA A 586 49.57 17.80 18.26
C ALA A 586 48.64 18.86 18.86
N ASN A 587 47.84 19.56 18.05
CA ASN A 587 47.07 20.72 18.43
C ASN A 587 45.54 20.53 18.33
N VAL A 588 45.09 19.30 18.18
CA VAL A 588 43.64 18.95 18.05
C VAL A 588 43.19 18.13 19.23
N ASP A 589 42.14 18.60 19.92
CA ASP A 589 41.46 17.86 20.98
C ASP A 589 39.98 17.73 20.62
N PHE A 590 39.43 16.52 20.76
CA PHE A 590 38.04 16.21 20.43
C PHE A 590 37.14 16.39 21.65
N ASP A 591 36.12 17.24 21.53
CA ASP A 591 35.23 17.55 22.65
C ASP A 591 33.94 16.73 22.62
N TRP A 592 33.18 16.77 21.51
CA TRP A 592 31.89 16.12 21.40
C TRP A 592 31.64 15.57 20.01
N LEU A 593 31.04 14.37 19.95
CA LEU A 593 30.49 13.80 18.72
C LEU A 593 28.98 13.76 18.84
N HIS A 594 28.29 14.43 17.92
CA HIS A 594 26.84 14.47 17.80
C HIS A 594 26.39 13.53 16.68
N LEU A 595 25.58 12.54 17.03
CA LEU A 595 25.10 11.50 16.14
C LEU A 595 23.56 11.53 16.11
N PRO A 596 22.95 12.34 15.24
CA PRO A 596 21.51 12.31 15.04
C PRO A 596 21.09 11.06 14.28
N PHE A 597 19.99 10.45 14.71
CA PHE A 597 19.40 9.31 14.05
C PHE A 597 17.89 9.42 14.01
N GLN A 598 17.30 8.87 12.98
CA GLN A 598 15.86 8.75 12.87
C GLN A 598 15.45 7.37 13.37
N ALA A 599 14.60 7.34 14.38
CA ALA A 599 13.88 6.14 14.73
C ALA A 599 12.47 6.23 14.13
N ARG A 600 12.04 5.19 13.46
CA ARG A 600 10.62 5.09 13.15
C ARG A 600 9.88 5.05 14.49
N ARG A 601 8.71 5.67 14.53
CA ARG A 601 7.75 5.78 15.63
C ARG A 601 8.05 4.96 16.87
N GLY A 602 8.00 5.59 17.99
CA GLY A 602 8.17 4.94 19.27
C GLY A 602 8.38 5.98 20.36
N PHE A 603 8.41 5.52 21.57
CA PHE A 603 8.79 6.33 22.71
C PHE A 603 10.14 5.83 23.27
N PRO A 604 10.99 6.75 23.74
CA PRO A 604 12.27 6.37 24.30
C PRO A 604 12.07 5.78 25.71
N VAL A 605 12.81 4.72 25.98
CA VAL A 605 12.97 4.13 27.32
C VAL A 605 14.45 4.04 27.60
N GLN A 606 14.86 4.35 28.81
CA GLN A 606 16.26 4.37 29.18
C GLN A 606 16.52 3.46 30.39
N SER A 607 17.61 2.74 30.35
CA SER A 607 18.17 1.99 31.48
C SER A 607 19.58 2.48 31.81
N THR A 608 20.26 1.82 32.74
CA THR A 608 21.57 2.23 33.20
C THR A 608 22.64 2.29 32.10
N ASN A 609 22.59 1.38 31.12
CA ASN A 609 23.59 1.24 30.06
C ASN A 609 23.01 1.17 28.66
N SER A 610 21.74 1.42 28.51
CA SER A 610 21.11 1.39 27.21
C SER A 610 19.91 2.31 27.10
N VAL A 611 19.61 2.64 25.86
CA VAL A 611 18.40 3.36 25.45
C VAL A 611 17.68 2.50 24.44
N ALA A 612 16.36 2.46 24.49
CA ALA A 612 15.57 1.81 23.48
C ALA A 612 14.47 2.72 22.96
N ILE A 613 14.18 2.59 21.68
CA ILE A 613 12.99 3.15 21.06
C ILE A 613 11.98 2.02 20.94
N VAL A 614 10.85 2.18 21.61
CA VAL A 614 9.83 1.13 21.74
C VAL A 614 8.67 1.46 20.82
N ASP A 615 8.36 0.55 19.91
CA ASP A 615 7.14 0.54 19.11
C ASP A 615 6.16 -0.49 19.71
N ASN A 616 5.19 0.02 20.48
CA ASN A 616 4.16 -0.81 21.09
C ASN A 616 3.23 -1.47 20.08
N ASP A 617 3.03 -0.83 18.94
CA ASP A 617 2.10 -1.35 17.93
C ASP A 617 2.69 -2.55 17.21
N LEU A 618 3.99 -2.52 16.98
CA LEU A 618 4.73 -3.64 16.39
C LEU A 618 5.25 -4.63 17.44
N GLN A 619 5.15 -4.31 18.72
CA GLN A 619 5.76 -5.06 19.83
C GLN A 619 7.27 -5.28 19.63
N GLN A 620 7.94 -4.23 19.19
CA GLN A 620 9.36 -4.23 18.87
C GLN A 620 10.08 -3.09 19.56
N LEU A 621 11.36 -3.31 19.78
CA LEU A 621 12.23 -2.25 20.25
C LEU A 621 13.56 -2.27 19.49
N THR A 622 14.09 -1.09 19.23
CA THR A 622 15.49 -0.89 18.85
C THR A 622 16.24 -0.47 20.08
N GLN A 623 17.16 -1.28 20.51
CA GLN A 623 17.99 -1.01 21.68
C GLN A 623 19.39 -0.58 21.25
N ILE A 624 19.86 0.52 21.84
CA ILE A 624 21.22 1.03 21.73
C ILE A 624 21.89 0.75 23.07
N ILE A 625 22.95 -0.02 23.08
CA ILE A 625 23.67 -0.46 24.27
C ILE A 625 25.05 0.19 24.29
N PHE A 626 25.40 0.78 25.41
CA PHE A 626 26.68 1.45 25.56
C PHE A 626 27.64 0.56 26.38
N PRO A 627 28.85 0.26 25.85
CA PRO A 627 29.90 -0.34 26.61
C PRO A 627 30.29 0.49 27.84
N GLN A 628 30.84 -0.15 28.90
CA GLN A 628 31.23 0.59 30.11
C GLN A 628 32.22 1.71 29.84
N GLU A 629 33.10 1.52 28.88
CA GLU A 629 34.09 2.54 28.46
C GLU A 629 33.40 3.80 27.89
N THR A 630 32.37 3.61 27.10
CA THR A 630 31.57 4.70 26.55
C THR A 630 30.75 5.39 27.65
N LEU A 631 30.16 4.62 28.57
CA LEU A 631 29.43 5.20 29.71
C LEU A 631 30.36 6.01 30.64
N GLY A 632 31.57 5.54 30.86
CA GLY A 632 32.58 6.24 31.64
C GLY A 632 33.03 7.57 31.01
N SER A 633 32.87 7.73 29.69
CA SER A 633 33.11 9.01 28.98
C SER A 633 31.96 9.99 29.02
N GLY A 634 30.73 9.54 29.29
CA GLY A 634 29.52 10.32 29.33
C GLY A 634 28.83 10.40 27.96
N VAL A 635 27.77 9.62 27.80
CA VAL A 635 26.88 9.67 26.63
C VAL A 635 25.53 10.25 27.09
N GLN A 636 24.92 11.07 26.24
CA GLN A 636 23.60 11.64 26.46
C GLN A 636 22.72 11.35 25.28
N MET A 637 21.46 11.09 25.50
CA MET A 637 20.45 11.05 24.45
C MET A 637 19.54 12.26 24.58
N GLN A 638 19.36 12.96 23.49
CA GLN A 638 18.45 14.10 23.37
C GLN A 638 17.37 13.78 22.33
N GLN A 639 16.12 14.08 22.65
CA GLN A 639 15.03 14.00 21.71
C GLN A 639 14.75 15.38 21.11
N ASN A 640 14.82 15.48 19.81
CA ASN A 640 14.38 16.62 19.01
C ASN A 640 13.03 16.30 18.33
N LEU A 641 12.39 17.30 17.69
CA LEU A 641 11.04 17.17 17.14
C LEU A 641 10.91 16.00 16.13
N ASP A 642 11.94 15.80 15.28
CA ASP A 642 11.89 14.85 14.18
C ASP A 642 12.97 13.75 14.24
N PHE A 643 13.84 13.79 15.22
CA PHE A 643 14.96 12.86 15.35
C PHE A 643 15.43 12.74 16.80
N TYR A 644 16.20 11.69 17.06
CA TYR A 644 16.94 11.47 18.30
C TYR A 644 18.42 11.79 18.06
N GLU A 645 19.12 12.21 19.08
CA GLU A 645 20.54 12.52 19.00
C GLU A 645 21.30 11.83 20.13
N LEU A 646 22.36 11.08 19.78
CA LEU A 646 23.36 10.61 20.74
C LEU A 646 24.51 11.60 20.77
N ILE A 647 24.86 12.04 21.95
CA ILE A 647 25.93 13.01 22.18
C ILE A 647 27.02 12.33 23.03
N PHE A 648 28.16 12.09 22.42
CA PHE A 648 29.30 11.46 23.07
C PHE A 648 30.31 12.51 23.51
N ASN A 649 30.65 12.53 24.80
CA ASN A 649 31.69 13.36 25.35
C ASN A 649 33.06 12.72 25.16
N LEU A 650 33.87 13.31 24.30
CA LEU A 650 35.22 12.81 23.96
C LEU A 650 36.32 13.32 24.90
N LYS A 651 35.94 14.06 25.94
CA LYS A 651 36.79 14.56 27.02
C LYS A 651 37.99 15.43 26.60
N GLY A 652 37.99 16.01 25.41
CA GLY A 652 39.09 16.81 24.92
C GLY A 652 40.39 16.00 24.68
N ASN A 653 40.27 14.74 24.31
CA ASN A 653 41.40 13.89 24.02
C ASN A 653 41.89 14.03 22.59
N SER A 654 43.18 13.79 22.38
CA SER A 654 43.79 13.79 21.04
C SER A 654 43.49 12.53 20.23
N THR A 655 43.08 11.46 20.91
CA THR A 655 42.51 10.23 20.34
C THR A 655 41.29 9.87 21.14
N ALA A 656 40.19 9.56 20.46
CA ALA A 656 38.92 9.22 21.13
C ALA A 656 38.20 8.12 20.35
N GLU A 657 37.45 7.31 21.09
CA GLU A 657 36.54 6.33 20.52
C GLU A 657 35.15 6.52 21.14
N ALA A 658 34.15 6.54 20.27
CA ALA A 658 32.76 6.49 20.64
C ALA A 658 32.16 5.22 20.04
N SER A 659 31.79 4.24 20.88
CA SER A 659 31.23 2.98 20.40
C SER A 659 29.94 2.63 21.10
N PHE A 660 29.08 1.94 20.38
CA PHE A 660 27.79 1.43 20.88
C PHE A 660 27.33 0.24 20.05
N PHE A 661 26.43 -0.55 20.61
CA PHE A 661 25.77 -1.63 19.90
C PHE A 661 24.34 -1.24 19.58
N VAL A 662 23.85 -1.65 18.40
CA VAL A 662 22.46 -1.44 17.99
C VAL A 662 21.85 -2.79 17.68
N GLY A 663 20.71 -3.09 18.29
CA GLY A 663 19.98 -4.34 18.08
C GLY A 663 18.48 -4.15 18.08
N ASN A 664 17.79 -5.02 17.35
CA ASN A 664 16.34 -5.10 17.34
C ASN A 664 15.87 -6.36 18.05
N CYS A 665 14.83 -6.24 18.88
CA CYS A 665 14.17 -7.41 19.44
C CYS A 665 12.65 -7.22 19.51
N GLN A 666 11.95 -8.35 19.57
CA GLN A 666 10.53 -8.39 19.90
C GLN A 666 10.35 -8.47 21.41
N PHE A 667 9.25 -7.97 21.91
CA PHE A 667 8.88 -8.08 23.30
C PHE A 667 7.40 -8.45 23.47
N ASN A 668 7.09 -9.14 24.56
CA ASN A 668 5.72 -9.40 24.97
C ASN A 668 5.41 -8.56 26.19
N PRO A 669 4.41 -7.66 26.15
CA PRO A 669 4.08 -6.84 27.30
C PRO A 669 3.70 -7.69 28.52
N ASP A 670 4.30 -7.40 29.67
CA ASP A 670 3.91 -7.99 30.94
C ASP A 670 3.18 -6.95 31.79
N TYR A 671 1.88 -7.13 31.92
CA TYR A 671 1.00 -6.23 32.66
C TYR A 671 0.95 -6.55 34.17
N SER A 672 1.68 -7.56 34.62
CA SER A 672 1.74 -7.95 36.02
C SER A 672 2.70 -7.07 36.85
N VAL A 673 3.57 -6.32 36.20
CA VAL A 673 4.56 -5.42 36.81
C VAL A 673 4.33 -3.98 36.37
N THR A 674 4.95 -3.01 37.04
CA THR A 674 4.88 -1.62 36.59
C THR A 674 5.58 -1.48 35.23
N GLN A 675 5.12 -0.56 34.41
CA GLN A 675 5.72 -0.36 33.08
C GLN A 675 7.20 0.03 33.18
N ALA A 676 7.59 0.82 34.16
CA ALA A 676 8.98 1.20 34.38
C ALA A 676 9.85 0.00 34.75
N ASP A 677 9.40 -0.83 35.68
CA ASP A 677 10.13 -2.04 36.12
C ASP A 677 10.25 -3.05 34.98
N TYR A 678 9.19 -3.19 34.18
CA TYR A 678 9.19 -4.04 33.00
C TYR A 678 10.30 -3.63 32.01
N TRP A 679 10.31 -2.33 31.61
CA TRP A 679 11.29 -1.84 30.65
C TRP A 679 12.71 -1.93 31.19
N ASN A 680 12.95 -1.54 32.44
CA ASN A 680 14.27 -1.63 33.03
C ASN A 680 14.77 -3.08 33.01
N SER A 681 13.96 -4.04 33.48
CA SER A 681 14.31 -5.44 33.47
C SER A 681 14.58 -6.00 32.09
N LEU A 682 13.75 -5.67 31.11
CA LEU A 682 13.92 -6.12 29.73
C LEU A 682 15.20 -5.57 29.11
N LEU A 683 15.48 -4.28 29.25
CA LEU A 683 16.66 -3.64 28.67
C LEU A 683 17.94 -4.12 29.33
N GLU A 684 17.96 -4.33 30.66
CA GLU A 684 19.12 -4.87 31.40
C GLU A 684 19.41 -6.32 30.99
N ASN A 685 18.36 -7.14 30.86
CA ASN A 685 18.52 -8.55 30.44
C ASN A 685 19.03 -8.63 28.99
N ASN A 686 18.51 -7.83 28.10
CA ASN A 686 18.98 -7.76 26.72
C ASN A 686 20.43 -7.28 26.65
N SER A 687 20.77 -6.19 27.36
CA SER A 687 22.13 -5.67 27.39
C SER A 687 23.12 -6.70 27.86
N LYS A 688 22.79 -7.41 28.94
CA LYS A 688 23.62 -8.49 29.45
C LYS A 688 23.73 -9.63 28.44
N SER A 689 22.61 -10.04 27.85
CA SER A 689 22.61 -11.12 26.86
C SER A 689 23.44 -10.76 25.63
N TYR A 690 23.39 -9.52 25.16
CA TYR A 690 24.17 -9.10 24.00
C TYR A 690 25.66 -8.95 24.30
N LEU A 691 26.02 -8.36 25.44
CA LEU A 691 27.42 -8.14 25.82
C LEU A 691 28.13 -9.44 26.23
N ASP A 692 27.42 -10.35 26.90
CA ASP A 692 27.99 -11.61 27.37
C ASP A 692 28.07 -12.70 26.29
N ARG A 693 27.37 -12.54 25.17
CA ARG A 693 27.18 -13.57 24.15
C ARG A 693 27.64 -13.19 22.76
N VAL A 694 28.47 -12.16 22.61
CA VAL A 694 29.09 -11.85 21.32
C VAL A 694 29.85 -13.07 20.81
N GLY A 695 29.31 -13.75 19.80
CA GLY A 695 29.88 -14.96 19.21
C GLY A 695 29.20 -16.29 19.57
N ASP A 696 28.36 -16.35 20.62
CA ASP A 696 27.77 -17.60 21.13
C ASP A 696 26.29 -17.84 20.75
N LEU A 697 25.62 -16.87 20.16
CA LEU A 697 24.22 -17.02 19.79
C LEU A 697 24.07 -17.68 18.42
N PRO A 698 23.29 -18.78 18.34
CA PRO A 698 22.92 -19.33 17.07
C PRO A 698 22.01 -18.28 16.34
N ILE A 699 22.45 -17.81 15.22
CA ILE A 699 21.63 -16.95 14.37
C ILE A 699 21.32 -17.65 13.10
N GLU A 700 20.07 -17.49 12.68
CA GLU A 700 19.67 -17.68 11.29
C GLU A 700 20.26 -16.53 10.47
N TYR A 701 21.40 -16.76 9.88
CA TYR A 701 21.91 -15.88 8.84
C TYR A 701 21.39 -16.34 7.50
N PHE A 702 21.22 -15.41 6.60
CA PHE A 702 20.77 -15.70 5.26
C PHE A 702 21.89 -16.36 4.45
N ASP A 703 21.86 -17.68 4.36
CA ASP A 703 22.71 -18.45 3.45
C ASP A 703 22.08 -18.45 2.05
N TYR A 704 22.56 -17.56 1.19
CA TYR A 704 22.00 -17.43 -0.15
C TYR A 704 22.25 -18.65 -1.03
N GLN A 705 23.29 -19.41 -0.83
CA GLN A 705 23.56 -20.65 -1.57
C GLN A 705 22.56 -21.74 -1.18
N VAL A 706 22.26 -21.88 0.12
CA VAL A 706 21.21 -22.77 0.60
C VAL A 706 19.86 -22.32 0.08
N ALA A 707 19.55 -21.04 0.15
CA ALA A 707 18.28 -20.50 -0.33
C ALA A 707 18.09 -20.72 -1.85
N ILE A 708 19.12 -20.47 -2.66
CA ILE A 708 19.10 -20.75 -4.11
C ILE A 708 18.80 -22.21 -4.39
N ARG A 709 19.45 -23.15 -3.67
CA ARG A 709 19.21 -24.59 -3.84
C ARG A 709 17.80 -25.00 -3.38
N GLN A 710 17.40 -24.52 -2.21
CA GLN A 710 16.10 -24.85 -1.62
C GLN A 710 14.94 -24.39 -2.50
N TRP A 711 15.04 -23.22 -3.08
CA TRP A 711 14.00 -22.61 -3.89
C TRP A 711 14.20 -22.81 -5.39
N ASN A 712 15.24 -23.56 -5.78
CA ASN A 712 15.59 -23.85 -7.16
C ASN A 712 15.70 -22.60 -8.04
N VAL A 713 16.31 -21.53 -7.49
CA VAL A 713 16.50 -20.27 -8.20
C VAL A 713 17.44 -20.49 -9.37
N SER A 714 16.99 -20.09 -10.55
CA SER A 714 17.74 -20.27 -11.80
C SER A 714 18.28 -18.94 -12.34
N TYR A 715 17.59 -17.84 -12.11
CA TYR A 715 17.96 -16.52 -12.60
C TYR A 715 17.67 -15.44 -11.57
N VAL A 716 18.56 -14.46 -11.51
CA VAL A 716 18.36 -13.20 -10.76
C VAL A 716 18.29 -12.07 -11.77
N VAL A 717 17.27 -11.24 -11.68
CA VAL A 717 17.00 -10.14 -12.62
C VAL A 717 17.02 -8.83 -11.85
N LEU A 718 17.90 -7.95 -12.22
CA LEU A 718 18.14 -6.68 -11.51
C LEU A 718 17.85 -5.50 -12.43
N ARG A 719 17.04 -4.56 -11.97
CA ARG A 719 16.80 -3.27 -12.63
C ARG A 719 17.81 -2.20 -12.24
N ASP A 720 18.68 -2.49 -11.28
CA ASP A 720 19.67 -1.57 -10.78
C ASP A 720 21.09 -2.00 -11.14
N SER A 721 21.90 -1.05 -11.61
CA SER A 721 23.29 -1.29 -11.97
C SER A 721 24.21 -1.45 -10.76
N GLU A 722 23.86 -0.90 -9.61
CA GLU A 722 24.70 -0.95 -8.40
C GLU A 722 24.67 -2.34 -7.79
N SER A 723 23.50 -2.92 -7.65
CA SER A 723 23.35 -4.31 -7.20
C SER A 723 23.96 -5.32 -8.17
N ALA A 724 24.04 -4.99 -9.47
CA ALA A 724 24.59 -5.88 -10.50
C ALA A 724 26.07 -6.18 -10.31
N GLN A 725 26.86 -5.26 -9.73
CA GLN A 725 28.30 -5.49 -9.52
C GLN A 725 28.54 -6.66 -8.56
N ARG A 726 27.77 -6.74 -7.48
CA ARG A 726 27.85 -7.81 -6.49
C ARG A 726 27.66 -9.20 -7.14
N PHE A 727 26.70 -9.33 -8.03
CA PHE A 727 26.46 -10.59 -8.73
C PHE A 727 27.51 -10.88 -9.80
N SER A 728 28.13 -9.84 -10.37
CA SER A 728 29.25 -10.01 -11.31
C SER A 728 30.54 -10.50 -10.63
N ASP A 729 30.73 -10.15 -9.36
CA ASP A 729 31.91 -10.51 -8.59
C ASP A 729 31.81 -11.91 -7.95
N ASP A 730 30.62 -12.48 -7.91
CA ASP A 730 30.36 -13.80 -7.32
C ASP A 730 30.37 -14.90 -8.40
N PRO A 731 31.26 -15.92 -8.28
CA PRO A 731 31.36 -16.99 -9.27
C PRO A 731 30.09 -17.86 -9.40
N LEU A 732 29.19 -17.80 -8.43
CA LEU A 732 27.91 -18.51 -8.49
C LEU A 732 26.98 -17.93 -9.57
N PHE A 733 27.22 -16.70 -10.01
CA PHE A 733 26.37 -16.02 -10.98
C PHE A 733 27.14 -15.71 -12.27
N SER A 734 26.47 -15.92 -13.41
CA SER A 734 26.98 -15.57 -14.73
C SER A 734 26.05 -14.58 -15.40
N LEU A 735 26.56 -13.43 -15.78
CA LEU A 735 25.78 -12.46 -16.56
C LEU A 735 25.48 -13.04 -17.94
N VAL A 736 24.19 -13.24 -18.25
CA VAL A 736 23.73 -13.84 -19.52
C VAL A 736 23.01 -12.85 -20.43
N TYR A 737 22.54 -11.76 -19.88
CA TYR A 737 21.92 -10.66 -20.64
C TYR A 737 22.06 -9.34 -19.91
N ARG A 738 22.27 -8.27 -20.65
CA ARG A 738 22.27 -6.90 -20.14
C ARG A 738 21.80 -5.93 -21.22
N ASN A 739 21.00 -4.97 -20.82
CA ASN A 739 20.68 -3.80 -21.62
C ASN A 739 20.94 -2.51 -20.82
N SER A 740 20.35 -1.38 -21.22
CA SER A 740 20.60 -0.09 -20.56
C SER A 740 20.06 0.02 -19.13
N GLN A 741 19.15 -0.87 -18.71
CA GLN A 741 18.46 -0.77 -17.43
C GLN A 741 18.42 -2.07 -16.63
N VAL A 742 18.52 -3.22 -17.30
CA VAL A 742 18.31 -4.52 -16.67
C VAL A 742 19.48 -5.44 -16.92
N SER A 743 19.87 -6.17 -15.88
CA SER A 743 20.87 -7.24 -15.93
C SER A 743 20.22 -8.57 -15.53
N VAL A 744 20.51 -9.64 -16.27
CA VAL A 744 20.03 -11.00 -15.98
C VAL A 744 21.23 -11.89 -15.69
N PHE A 745 21.27 -12.42 -14.49
CA PHE A 745 22.29 -13.36 -14.04
C PHE A 745 21.71 -14.77 -13.97
N LYS A 746 22.42 -15.71 -14.53
CA LYS A 746 22.13 -17.13 -14.41
C LYS A 746 22.89 -17.69 -13.21
N VAL A 747 22.23 -18.49 -12.39
CA VAL A 747 22.87 -19.27 -11.34
C VAL A 747 23.67 -20.37 -12.02
N VAL A 748 24.96 -20.42 -11.77
CA VAL A 748 25.85 -21.48 -12.27
C VAL A 748 25.82 -22.59 -11.23
N ASN A 749 25.41 -23.78 -11.64
CA ASN A 749 25.44 -24.96 -10.77
C ASN A 749 26.91 -25.25 -10.41
N GLY A 750 27.26 -25.10 -9.13
CA GLY A 750 28.54 -25.54 -8.59
C GLY A 750 28.57 -27.08 -8.45
#